data_71256bffc7668e27652daef84d631de8
#
_entry.id   71256bffc7668e27652daef84d631de8
#
_cell.length_a   1.000
_cell.length_b   1.000
_cell.length_c   1.000
_cell.angle_alpha   90.00
_cell.angle_beta   90.00
_cell.angle_gamma   90.00
#
_symmetry.space_group_name_H-M   'P 1'
#
loop_
_entity.id
_entity.type
_entity.pdbx_description
1 polymer ?
#
loop_
_entity_poly.entity_id
_entity_poly.type
_entity_poly.pdbx_seq_one_letter_code
_entity_poly.pdbx_strand_id
1 'polypeptide(L)'
;MIYGLIAVILVIVAFMVYKGQAGKGRVSEFGKYRGYSEKTYDGNERRSEYLTLSNGTRLAYDLILPTRKGVPANKPLPVLFKYTPYLRTFTIFDKDGNNIIAGLFNLGWKEKAYLRIRYWFNKRGNLMDPVFRTKYLENMLNHGYAVIVVERPGTGASFGVMNASFEVGGKEVNEILDWIAAQNWCDGNIGMYGDSFQAMIQFAAAAAGNPRLKAIFPTSSGLDTYSAVTYPGGVFNKIFASFFSWSTSFLEHVATPVDGDKDGSLLAQARKERAGSTLAKQSEVWFRKFPFRDSITSDGNKVWEGSGNLYPLLDRINQSRIPVYMTTGWYDLFSGADDMFLWYANLTVPRRLLVRPADHSEVEKNQFDLDFGSEAHRWFDYWLKGINNGMMDESPIHYYVQGVVKREAWQTTQVWPLKNQHMAHYYFGKGETEEATSVNNGALVVSPITALEASDVYTVDYSTTSGKYSRWNAVNWSRRYPDMRPNDKKALTYTTSPLQTDVEVTGHPVVHLWLRTDAPDLDAFVYLEEVDGNGRSFYITEGNLRASHRKLSKAPYINLGLPYHSHYQSDLMPIPGGEPFELFFKLLSTSYRFHKGSRIRITVAFADSDNFDTPAIEPAPKVHLLRDRNHPSSIQLPIIQSR
;
A
#
# COMPACT_ATOMS: atom_id res chain seq x y z
N MET A 1 51.00 28.34 -9.09
CA MET A 1 49.74 27.85 -9.69
C MET A 1 49.81 26.38 -10.14
N ILE A 2 50.82 25.97 -10.90
CA ILE A 2 50.95 24.59 -11.44
C ILE A 2 51.03 23.55 -10.35
N TYR A 3 51.79 23.76 -9.26
CA TYR A 3 51.91 22.82 -8.14
C TYR A 3 50.58 22.65 -7.35
N GLY A 4 49.74 23.66 -7.27
CA GLY A 4 48.42 23.59 -6.65
C GLY A 4 47.45 22.73 -7.48
N LEU A 5 47.52 22.85 -8.80
CA LEU A 5 46.68 22.04 -9.70
C LEU A 5 47.08 20.57 -9.68
N ILE A 6 48.38 20.28 -9.62
CA ILE A 6 48.90 18.90 -9.50
C ILE A 6 48.50 18.27 -8.16
N ALA A 7 48.52 19.02 -7.06
CA ALA A 7 48.09 18.55 -5.76
C ALA A 7 46.58 18.20 -5.74
N VAL A 8 45.73 19.06 -6.37
CA VAL A 8 44.29 18.79 -6.48
C VAL A 8 44.01 17.56 -7.36
N ILE A 9 44.72 17.40 -8.47
CA ILE A 9 44.59 16.23 -9.34
C ILE A 9 45.02 14.94 -8.58
N LEU A 10 46.12 14.99 -7.84
CA LEU A 10 46.58 13.84 -7.03
C LEU A 10 45.59 13.48 -5.91
N VAL A 11 44.95 14.47 -5.28
CA VAL A 11 43.88 14.23 -4.28
C VAL A 11 42.65 13.62 -4.94
N ILE A 12 42.25 14.09 -6.11
CA ILE A 12 41.11 13.53 -6.87
C ILE A 12 41.44 12.10 -7.32
N VAL A 13 42.63 11.84 -7.82
CA VAL A 13 43.08 10.49 -8.22
C VAL A 13 43.17 9.58 -7.01
N ALA A 14 43.74 10.03 -5.88
CA ALA A 14 43.81 9.26 -4.64
C ALA A 14 42.39 8.97 -4.10
N PHE A 15 41.46 9.93 -4.20
CA PHE A 15 40.05 9.74 -3.82
C PHE A 15 39.31 8.77 -4.75
N MET A 16 39.61 8.80 -6.06
CA MET A 16 39.07 7.83 -7.03
C MET A 16 39.66 6.43 -6.81
N VAL A 17 40.94 6.32 -6.51
CA VAL A 17 41.60 5.04 -6.17
C VAL A 17 41.11 4.50 -4.84
N TYR A 18 40.90 5.36 -3.83
CA TYR A 18 40.33 5.00 -2.53
C TYR A 18 38.87 4.53 -2.68
N LYS A 19 38.03 5.24 -3.46
CA LYS A 19 36.69 4.78 -3.82
C LYS A 19 36.71 3.47 -4.60
N GLY A 20 37.68 3.26 -5.49
CA GLY A 20 37.83 2.04 -6.27
C GLY A 20 38.30 0.85 -5.40
N GLN A 21 39.03 1.07 -4.33
CA GLN A 21 39.47 0.03 -3.39
C GLN A 21 38.42 -0.24 -2.30
N ALA A 22 37.66 0.78 -1.85
CA ALA A 22 36.58 0.62 -0.89
C ALA A 22 35.40 -0.22 -1.41
N GLY A 23 35.40 -0.58 -2.71
CA GLY A 23 34.35 -1.33 -3.39
C GLY A 23 34.59 -2.84 -3.58
N LYS A 24 35.72 -3.39 -3.16
CA LYS A 24 36.08 -4.79 -3.49
C LYS A 24 35.55 -5.90 -2.55
N GLY A 25 34.89 -5.54 -1.44
CA GLY A 25 34.31 -6.53 -0.51
C GLY A 25 32.87 -6.93 -0.84
N ARG A 26 32.48 -8.15 -0.47
CA ARG A 26 31.08 -8.56 -0.43
C ARG A 26 30.36 -7.81 0.68
N VAL A 27 29.18 -7.25 0.38
CA VAL A 27 28.29 -6.61 1.35
C VAL A 27 26.89 -7.14 1.14
N SER A 28 26.29 -7.70 2.19
CA SER A 28 24.88 -8.06 2.23
C SER A 28 24.35 -7.66 3.60
N GLU A 29 23.82 -6.46 3.67
CA GLU A 29 23.19 -5.86 4.84
C GLU A 29 21.86 -5.26 4.40
N PHE A 30 20.97 -5.03 5.34
CA PHE A 30 19.71 -4.37 5.06
C PHE A 30 19.91 -3.07 4.25
N GLY A 31 19.28 -3.01 3.08
CA GLY A 31 19.37 -1.88 2.14
C GLY A 31 20.71 -1.75 1.40
N LYS A 32 21.62 -2.73 1.50
CA LYS A 32 22.92 -2.70 0.83
C LYS A 32 23.30 -4.08 0.29
N TYR A 33 23.57 -4.16 -1.00
CA TYR A 33 23.95 -5.43 -1.61
C TYR A 33 24.98 -5.27 -2.74
N ARG A 34 26.10 -5.98 -2.67
CA ARG A 34 27.12 -6.01 -3.72
C ARG A 34 28.07 -7.20 -3.56
N GLY A 35 28.70 -7.60 -4.68
CA GLY A 35 29.82 -8.55 -4.70
C GLY A 35 29.44 -10.02 -4.51
N TYR A 36 28.14 -10.36 -4.50
CA TYR A 36 27.62 -11.73 -4.40
C TYR A 36 27.30 -12.34 -5.76
N SER A 37 26.67 -11.58 -6.65
CA SER A 37 26.47 -11.94 -8.05
C SER A 37 27.29 -11.03 -8.96
N GLU A 38 27.72 -11.58 -10.10
CA GLU A 38 28.58 -10.88 -11.04
C GLU A 38 27.77 -9.94 -11.93
N LYS A 39 28.22 -8.70 -12.11
CA LYS A 39 27.68 -7.78 -13.11
C LYS A 39 28.22 -8.12 -14.49
N THR A 40 27.54 -9.04 -15.19
CA THR A 40 28.00 -9.61 -16.46
C THR A 40 27.56 -8.80 -17.69
N TYR A 41 26.44 -8.07 -17.57
CA TYR A 41 25.80 -7.36 -18.69
C TYR A 41 25.84 -5.84 -18.48
N ASP A 42 25.79 -5.09 -19.60
CA ASP A 42 25.93 -3.64 -19.64
C ASP A 42 24.78 -2.91 -20.35
N GLY A 43 23.79 -3.66 -20.81
CA GLY A 43 22.60 -3.13 -21.50
C GLY A 43 21.45 -4.12 -21.48
N ASN A 44 20.42 -3.80 -22.25
CA ASN A 44 19.26 -4.68 -22.40
C ASN A 44 18.53 -4.42 -23.72
N GLU A 45 17.85 -5.45 -24.22
CA GLU A 45 16.99 -5.43 -25.39
C GLU A 45 15.57 -5.79 -24.98
N ARG A 46 14.59 -5.03 -25.49
CA ARG A 46 13.16 -5.29 -25.30
C ARG A 46 12.53 -5.76 -26.59
N ARG A 47 11.65 -6.75 -26.51
CA ARG A 47 10.72 -7.15 -27.57
C ARG A 47 9.33 -7.35 -27.00
N SER A 48 8.31 -7.07 -27.81
CA SER A 48 6.90 -7.15 -27.43
C SER A 48 6.15 -8.02 -28.40
N GLU A 49 5.48 -9.06 -27.86
CA GLU A 49 4.84 -10.09 -28.64
C GLU A 49 3.55 -10.59 -27.95
N TYR A 50 2.85 -11.54 -28.56
CA TYR A 50 1.73 -12.25 -27.95
C TYR A 50 2.14 -13.68 -27.54
N LEU A 51 1.70 -14.09 -26.34
CA LEU A 51 1.56 -15.51 -26.00
C LEU A 51 0.08 -15.90 -26.11
N THR A 52 -0.21 -17.15 -26.44
CA THR A 52 -1.58 -17.67 -26.58
C THR A 52 -1.85 -18.70 -25.50
N LEU A 53 -2.88 -18.48 -24.68
CA LEU A 53 -3.36 -19.42 -23.69
C LEU A 53 -4.07 -20.61 -24.34
N SER A 54 -4.25 -21.70 -23.58
CA SER A 54 -4.91 -22.92 -24.04
C SER A 54 -6.35 -22.70 -24.53
N ASN A 55 -7.03 -21.67 -24.00
CA ASN A 55 -8.36 -21.24 -24.42
C ASN A 55 -8.37 -20.35 -25.70
N GLY A 56 -7.21 -20.11 -26.31
CA GLY A 56 -7.05 -19.25 -27.48
C GLY A 56 -6.88 -17.75 -27.18
N THR A 57 -6.96 -17.31 -25.92
CA THR A 57 -6.78 -15.90 -25.56
C THR A 57 -5.33 -15.46 -25.77
N ARG A 58 -5.11 -14.39 -26.52
CA ARG A 58 -3.78 -13.82 -26.78
C ARG A 58 -3.45 -12.74 -25.75
N LEU A 59 -2.36 -12.94 -25.00
CA LEU A 59 -1.86 -11.99 -24.01
C LEU A 59 -0.61 -11.29 -24.52
N ALA A 60 -0.62 -9.97 -24.48
CA ALA A 60 0.53 -9.18 -24.86
C ALA A 60 1.58 -9.19 -23.74
N TYR A 61 2.86 -9.38 -24.11
CA TYR A 61 3.96 -9.32 -23.16
C TYR A 61 5.13 -8.49 -23.68
N ASP A 62 5.92 -7.98 -22.76
CA ASP A 62 7.25 -7.43 -23.00
C ASP A 62 8.28 -8.37 -22.40
N LEU A 63 9.20 -8.88 -23.21
CA LEU A 63 10.40 -9.60 -22.75
C LEU A 63 11.60 -8.67 -22.85
N ILE A 64 12.38 -8.58 -21.75
CA ILE A 64 13.58 -7.77 -21.68
C ILE A 64 14.74 -8.70 -21.31
N LEU A 65 15.66 -8.86 -22.24
CA LEU A 65 16.87 -9.66 -22.06
C LEU A 65 18.08 -8.75 -21.81
N PRO A 66 18.97 -9.11 -20.89
CA PRO A 66 20.22 -8.39 -20.71
C PRO A 66 21.14 -8.57 -21.92
N THR A 67 21.89 -7.51 -22.25
CA THR A 67 22.86 -7.55 -23.36
C THR A 67 24.26 -7.26 -22.85
N ARG A 68 25.25 -7.85 -23.53
CA ARG A 68 26.67 -7.51 -23.36
C ARG A 68 27.20 -6.94 -24.66
N LYS A 69 27.64 -5.68 -24.66
CA LYS A 69 28.06 -4.94 -25.87
C LYS A 69 27.01 -5.01 -26.99
N GLY A 70 25.73 -4.88 -26.63
CA GLY A 70 24.60 -4.92 -27.55
C GLY A 70 24.15 -6.30 -28.01
N VAL A 71 24.82 -7.39 -27.58
CA VAL A 71 24.43 -8.78 -27.92
C VAL A 71 23.61 -9.35 -26.77
N PRO A 72 22.37 -9.84 -27.01
CA PRO A 72 21.53 -10.48 -26.01
C PRO A 72 22.19 -11.70 -25.38
N ALA A 73 21.84 -12.00 -24.13
CA ALA A 73 22.26 -13.22 -23.46
C ALA A 73 21.90 -14.46 -24.30
N ASN A 74 22.87 -15.34 -24.47
CA ASN A 74 22.73 -16.58 -25.25
C ASN A 74 22.60 -17.84 -24.36
N LYS A 75 22.40 -17.66 -23.06
CA LYS A 75 22.20 -18.75 -22.09
C LYS A 75 20.89 -18.54 -21.33
N PRO A 76 20.27 -19.60 -20.82
CA PRO A 76 19.09 -19.48 -19.96
C PRO A 76 19.40 -18.70 -18.69
N LEU A 77 18.44 -17.89 -18.23
CA LEU A 77 18.57 -16.99 -17.08
C LEU A 77 17.37 -17.18 -16.13
N PRO A 78 17.55 -16.90 -14.82
CA PRO A 78 16.43 -16.75 -13.93
C PRO A 78 15.57 -15.55 -14.35
N VAL A 79 14.25 -15.67 -14.16
CA VAL A 79 13.26 -14.74 -14.71
C VAL A 79 12.54 -13.98 -13.62
N LEU A 80 12.42 -12.67 -13.76
CA LEU A 80 11.55 -11.82 -12.98
C LEU A 80 10.26 -11.58 -13.78
N PHE A 81 9.15 -12.06 -13.23
CA PHE A 81 7.84 -12.04 -13.88
C PHE A 81 6.89 -11.07 -13.18
N LYS A 82 6.23 -10.23 -13.98
CA LYS A 82 5.13 -9.35 -13.54
C LYS A 82 3.89 -9.62 -14.37
N TYR A 83 2.77 -9.96 -13.72
CA TYR A 83 1.47 -10.09 -14.35
C TYR A 83 0.59 -8.92 -13.94
N THR A 84 0.08 -8.15 -14.90
CA THR A 84 -0.43 -6.80 -14.62
C THR A 84 -1.71 -6.45 -15.36
N PRO A 85 -2.68 -5.78 -14.70
CA PRO A 85 -3.76 -5.08 -15.38
C PRO A 85 -3.38 -3.63 -15.77
N TYR A 86 -2.19 -3.14 -15.40
CA TYR A 86 -1.79 -1.72 -15.48
C TYR A 86 -0.82 -1.42 -16.62
N LEU A 87 -0.87 -2.14 -17.71
CA LEU A 87 0.00 -2.05 -18.88
C LEU A 87 1.45 -2.50 -18.65
N ARG A 88 1.98 -3.24 -19.63
CA ARG A 88 3.39 -3.57 -19.73
C ARG A 88 4.22 -2.34 -20.10
N THR A 89 3.75 -1.58 -21.08
CA THR A 89 4.39 -0.36 -21.61
C THR A 89 3.32 0.64 -22.05
N PHE A 90 3.60 1.94 -21.94
CA PHE A 90 2.75 3.00 -22.46
C PHE A 90 3.58 4.16 -23.04
N THR A 91 2.95 5.06 -23.82
CA THR A 91 3.57 6.24 -24.37
C THR A 91 3.23 7.49 -23.55
N ILE A 92 4.17 8.43 -23.48
CA ILE A 92 3.96 9.73 -22.82
C ILE A 92 3.41 10.77 -23.81
N PHE A 93 3.78 10.65 -25.08
CA PHE A 93 3.38 11.56 -26.13
C PHE A 93 2.59 10.82 -27.18
N ASP A 94 1.56 11.44 -27.72
CA ASP A 94 0.84 10.94 -28.88
C ASP A 94 1.68 11.05 -30.18
N LYS A 95 1.11 10.60 -31.29
CA LYS A 95 1.74 10.68 -32.62
C LYS A 95 2.04 12.12 -33.08
N ASP A 96 1.31 13.09 -32.52
CA ASP A 96 1.43 14.50 -32.86
C ASP A 96 2.39 15.24 -31.88
N GLY A 97 3.03 14.49 -30.96
CA GLY A 97 3.98 15.02 -29.98
C GLY A 97 3.33 15.72 -28.78
N ASN A 98 2.01 15.61 -28.59
CA ASN A 98 1.33 16.13 -27.43
C ASN A 98 1.57 15.23 -26.22
N ASN A 99 1.86 15.84 -25.07
CA ASN A 99 2.05 15.09 -23.85
C ASN A 99 0.69 14.59 -23.30
N ILE A 100 0.37 13.33 -23.51
CA ILE A 100 -0.88 12.68 -23.11
C ILE A 100 -1.05 12.77 -21.58
N ILE A 101 0.03 12.51 -20.82
CA ILE A 101 0.02 12.56 -19.37
C ILE A 101 -0.23 13.99 -18.85
N ALA A 102 0.41 14.99 -19.46
CA ALA A 102 0.25 16.38 -19.03
C ALA A 102 -1.15 16.95 -19.26
N GLY A 103 -1.84 16.51 -20.31
CA GLY A 103 -3.24 16.88 -20.57
C GLY A 103 -4.23 16.26 -19.57
N LEU A 104 -3.93 15.04 -19.12
CA LEU A 104 -4.80 14.30 -18.23
C LEU A 104 -4.62 14.65 -16.75
N PHE A 105 -3.40 14.93 -16.30
CA PHE A 105 -3.09 15.19 -14.88
C PHE A 105 -3.07 16.68 -14.52
N ASN A 106 -3.40 17.57 -15.43
CA ASN A 106 -3.31 19.03 -15.21
C ASN A 106 -1.96 19.44 -14.57
N LEU A 107 -0.86 18.83 -15.05
CA LEU A 107 0.47 19.00 -14.50
C LEU A 107 0.94 20.44 -14.61
N GLY A 108 1.59 20.94 -13.56
CA GLY A 108 2.26 22.22 -13.56
C GLY A 108 3.43 22.29 -14.57
N TRP A 109 3.95 23.50 -14.79
CA TRP A 109 5.06 23.68 -15.75
C TRP A 109 6.35 22.93 -15.33
N LYS A 110 6.62 22.78 -14.03
CA LYS A 110 7.79 22.07 -13.51
C LYS A 110 7.73 20.58 -13.81
N GLU A 111 6.57 19.96 -13.60
CA GLU A 111 6.32 18.56 -13.89
C GLU A 111 6.38 18.28 -15.40
N LYS A 112 5.82 19.19 -16.22
CA LYS A 112 5.92 19.13 -17.69
C LYS A 112 7.37 19.22 -18.18
N ALA A 113 8.15 20.14 -17.59
CA ALA A 113 9.57 20.29 -17.90
C ALA A 113 10.37 19.05 -17.49
N TYR A 114 10.12 18.51 -16.30
CA TYR A 114 10.74 17.27 -15.81
C TYR A 114 10.46 16.08 -16.74
N LEU A 115 9.20 15.89 -17.15
CA LEU A 115 8.84 14.82 -18.09
C LEU A 115 9.51 14.99 -19.45
N ARG A 116 9.62 16.21 -19.97
CA ARG A 116 10.34 16.50 -21.23
C ARG A 116 11.84 16.20 -21.11
N ILE A 117 12.47 16.58 -20.02
CA ILE A 117 13.89 16.30 -19.76
C ILE A 117 14.08 14.78 -19.67
N ARG A 118 13.24 14.09 -18.93
CA ARG A 118 13.28 12.63 -18.80
C ARG A 118 13.08 11.91 -20.14
N TYR A 119 12.17 12.39 -20.97
CA TYR A 119 11.95 11.90 -22.32
C TYR A 119 13.22 12.05 -23.18
N TRP A 120 13.86 13.22 -23.13
CA TRP A 120 15.06 13.50 -23.91
C TRP A 120 16.23 12.57 -23.57
N PHE A 121 16.34 12.15 -22.33
CA PHE A 121 17.35 11.19 -21.87
C PHE A 121 16.90 9.72 -21.92
N ASN A 122 15.66 9.43 -22.34
CA ASN A 122 15.18 8.06 -22.47
C ASN A 122 15.75 7.42 -23.75
N LYS A 123 16.66 6.47 -23.59
CA LYS A 123 17.26 5.70 -24.70
C LYS A 123 16.23 4.98 -25.58
N ARG A 124 15.00 4.80 -25.12
CA ARG A 124 13.88 4.14 -25.82
C ARG A 124 12.83 5.11 -26.34
N GLY A 125 13.17 6.40 -26.43
CA GLY A 125 12.27 7.43 -26.95
C GLY A 125 11.02 7.62 -26.11
N ASN A 126 9.83 7.54 -26.71
CA ASN A 126 8.55 7.82 -26.09
C ASN A 126 8.01 6.68 -25.18
N LEU A 127 8.69 5.54 -25.10
CA LEU A 127 8.20 4.36 -24.39
C LEU A 127 8.57 4.38 -22.90
N MET A 128 7.55 4.25 -22.07
CA MET A 128 7.66 4.04 -20.63
C MET A 128 7.57 2.53 -20.35
N ASP A 129 8.66 1.84 -20.63
CA ASP A 129 8.77 0.39 -20.45
C ASP A 129 9.04 -0.01 -18.98
N PRO A 130 9.02 -1.31 -18.64
CA PRO A 130 9.23 -1.77 -17.28
C PRO A 130 10.53 -1.30 -16.64
N VAL A 131 11.64 -1.25 -17.38
CA VAL A 131 12.96 -0.84 -16.86
C VAL A 131 12.98 0.66 -16.57
N PHE A 132 12.32 1.45 -17.40
CA PHE A 132 12.19 2.88 -17.17
C PHE A 132 11.32 3.18 -15.91
N ARG A 133 10.26 2.41 -15.71
CA ARG A 133 9.32 2.58 -14.60
C ARG A 133 9.88 2.08 -13.27
N THR A 134 10.58 0.95 -13.30
CA THR A 134 11.10 0.26 -12.11
C THR A 134 12.63 0.22 -12.18
N LYS A 135 13.27 1.25 -11.63
CA LYS A 135 14.72 1.50 -11.79
C LYS A 135 15.64 0.33 -11.38
N TYR A 136 15.27 -0.44 -10.36
CA TYR A 136 16.12 -1.53 -9.91
C TYR A 136 16.19 -2.69 -10.93
N LEU A 137 15.25 -2.78 -11.88
CA LEU A 137 15.29 -3.81 -12.92
C LEU A 137 16.51 -3.69 -13.82
N GLU A 138 17.03 -2.48 -14.09
CA GLU A 138 18.28 -2.32 -14.82
C GLU A 138 19.45 -3.01 -14.09
N ASN A 139 19.50 -2.86 -12.77
CA ASN A 139 20.49 -3.56 -11.96
C ASN A 139 20.31 -5.09 -12.02
N MET A 140 19.08 -5.58 -11.94
CA MET A 140 18.77 -7.02 -12.04
C MET A 140 19.21 -7.59 -13.40
N LEU A 141 18.88 -6.91 -14.51
CA LEU A 141 19.32 -7.28 -15.86
C LEU A 141 20.85 -7.34 -15.96
N ASN A 142 21.55 -6.33 -15.44
CA ASN A 142 23.02 -6.29 -15.42
C ASN A 142 23.64 -7.46 -14.66
N HIS A 143 22.93 -8.02 -13.67
CA HIS A 143 23.34 -9.19 -12.89
C HIS A 143 22.78 -10.52 -13.45
N GLY A 144 22.25 -10.52 -14.68
CA GLY A 144 21.89 -11.75 -15.39
C GLY A 144 20.52 -12.30 -15.01
N TYR A 145 19.53 -11.44 -14.91
CA TYR A 145 18.11 -11.79 -14.90
C TYR A 145 17.46 -11.44 -16.25
N ALA A 146 16.51 -12.23 -16.68
CA ALA A 146 15.54 -11.80 -17.69
C ALA A 146 14.30 -11.20 -17.00
N VAL A 147 13.61 -10.27 -17.66
CA VAL A 147 12.40 -9.66 -17.14
C VAL A 147 11.28 -9.88 -18.14
N ILE A 148 10.12 -10.35 -17.66
CA ILE A 148 8.91 -10.46 -18.49
C ILE A 148 7.73 -9.80 -17.78
N VAL A 149 6.98 -8.98 -18.53
CA VAL A 149 5.73 -8.36 -18.07
C VAL A 149 4.62 -8.73 -18.99
N VAL A 150 3.58 -9.38 -18.46
CA VAL A 150 2.42 -9.85 -19.23
C VAL A 150 1.18 -9.07 -18.80
N GLU A 151 0.42 -8.57 -19.77
CA GLU A 151 -0.88 -7.92 -19.54
C GLU A 151 -1.99 -8.96 -19.36
N ARG A 152 -2.90 -8.70 -18.41
CA ARG A 152 -4.06 -9.57 -18.19
C ARG A 152 -5.05 -9.56 -19.37
N PRO A 153 -5.89 -10.61 -19.51
CA PRO A 153 -7.01 -10.57 -20.45
C PRO A 153 -7.84 -9.29 -20.27
N GLY A 154 -8.23 -8.68 -21.38
CA GLY A 154 -9.05 -7.47 -21.35
C GLY A 154 -8.34 -6.20 -20.87
N THR A 155 -7.00 -6.16 -20.88
CA THR A 155 -6.22 -4.95 -20.55
C THR A 155 -5.13 -4.72 -21.59
N GLY A 156 -4.74 -3.46 -21.77
CA GLY A 156 -3.65 -3.09 -22.68
C GLY A 156 -3.85 -3.56 -24.10
N ALA A 157 -2.86 -4.28 -24.64
CA ALA A 157 -2.96 -4.92 -25.96
C ALA A 157 -3.43 -6.39 -25.90
N SER A 158 -3.67 -6.95 -24.70
CA SER A 158 -4.21 -8.30 -24.55
C SER A 158 -5.66 -8.38 -25.00
N PHE A 159 -6.00 -9.51 -25.63
CA PHE A 159 -7.36 -9.88 -26.00
C PHE A 159 -8.14 -10.42 -24.79
N GLY A 160 -9.41 -10.76 -25.03
CA GLY A 160 -10.31 -11.24 -23.98
C GLY A 160 -10.98 -10.10 -23.20
N VAL A 161 -11.75 -10.51 -22.22
CA VAL A 161 -12.53 -9.61 -21.36
C VAL A 161 -12.13 -9.89 -19.92
N MET A 162 -11.88 -8.84 -19.16
CA MET A 162 -11.63 -8.99 -17.72
C MET A 162 -12.94 -9.37 -17.03
N ASN A 163 -12.89 -10.40 -16.20
CA ASN A 163 -14.05 -10.85 -15.45
C ASN A 163 -14.42 -9.83 -14.38
N ALA A 164 -15.72 -9.52 -14.23
CA ALA A 164 -16.24 -8.53 -13.26
C ALA A 164 -15.88 -8.83 -11.80
N SER A 165 -15.49 -10.06 -11.52
CA SER A 165 -15.20 -10.53 -10.17
C SER A 165 -13.82 -10.12 -9.65
N PHE A 166 -13.04 -9.27 -10.30
CA PHE A 166 -11.64 -8.99 -9.89
C PHE A 166 -10.87 -10.28 -9.53
N GLU A 167 -11.29 -11.42 -10.10
CA GLU A 167 -10.69 -12.71 -9.82
C GLU A 167 -9.18 -12.62 -10.04
N VAL A 168 -8.40 -12.91 -9.00
CA VAL A 168 -6.95 -12.76 -9.01
C VAL A 168 -6.26 -13.90 -9.78
N GLY A 169 -6.96 -14.49 -10.74
CA GLY A 169 -6.50 -15.34 -11.85
C GLY A 169 -5.42 -16.40 -11.54
N GLY A 170 -5.75 -17.43 -10.73
CA GLY A 170 -4.76 -18.48 -10.44
C GLY A 170 -4.47 -19.46 -11.59
N LYS A 171 -5.44 -19.74 -12.47
CA LYS A 171 -5.27 -20.70 -13.59
C LYS A 171 -4.40 -20.15 -14.71
N GLU A 172 -4.68 -18.93 -15.13
CA GLU A 172 -3.92 -18.25 -16.18
C GLU A 172 -2.45 -18.07 -15.81
N VAL A 173 -2.18 -17.69 -14.53
CA VAL A 173 -0.82 -17.51 -14.04
C VAL A 173 -0.02 -18.79 -14.11
N ASN A 174 -0.60 -19.95 -13.80
CA ASN A 174 0.08 -21.24 -13.91
C ASN A 174 0.47 -21.56 -15.35
N GLU A 175 -0.44 -21.36 -16.30
CA GLU A 175 -0.18 -21.59 -17.71
C GLU A 175 0.93 -20.64 -18.23
N ILE A 176 0.91 -19.38 -17.80
CA ILE A 176 1.97 -18.41 -18.14
C ILE A 176 3.32 -18.83 -17.53
N LEU A 177 3.35 -19.30 -16.27
CA LEU A 177 4.57 -19.79 -15.63
C LEU A 177 5.17 -20.99 -16.36
N ASP A 178 4.34 -21.94 -16.78
CA ASP A 178 4.77 -23.10 -17.56
C ASP A 178 5.26 -22.69 -18.95
N TRP A 179 4.58 -21.75 -19.61
CA TRP A 179 5.01 -21.20 -20.88
C TRP A 179 6.37 -20.48 -20.77
N ILE A 180 6.58 -19.65 -19.72
CA ILE A 180 7.88 -18.98 -19.45
C ILE A 180 8.97 -20.03 -19.24
N ALA A 181 8.71 -21.05 -18.43
CA ALA A 181 9.69 -22.08 -18.10
C ALA A 181 10.10 -22.93 -19.33
N ALA A 182 9.25 -23.03 -20.32
CA ALA A 182 9.53 -23.74 -21.57
C ALA A 182 10.39 -22.94 -22.56
N GLN A 183 10.65 -21.65 -22.29
CA GLN A 183 11.42 -20.82 -23.22
C GLN A 183 12.93 -21.06 -23.08
N ASN A 184 13.66 -20.98 -24.18
CA ASN A 184 15.11 -21.18 -24.25
C ASN A 184 15.94 -20.13 -23.48
N TRP A 185 15.36 -18.98 -23.16
CA TRP A 185 15.99 -17.93 -22.37
C TRP A 185 15.72 -18.05 -20.87
N CYS A 186 14.87 -18.99 -20.43
CA CYS A 186 14.54 -19.24 -19.01
C CYS A 186 15.29 -20.47 -18.50
N ASP A 187 15.91 -20.38 -17.31
CA ASP A 187 16.58 -21.51 -16.63
C ASP A 187 15.62 -22.35 -15.75
N GLY A 188 14.33 -22.01 -15.76
CA GLY A 188 13.30 -22.69 -14.97
C GLY A 188 13.09 -22.09 -13.57
N ASN A 189 13.84 -21.06 -13.17
CA ASN A 189 13.68 -20.37 -11.91
C ASN A 189 12.98 -19.03 -12.14
N ILE A 190 11.74 -18.91 -11.65
CA ILE A 190 10.92 -17.72 -11.85
C ILE A 190 10.63 -17.08 -10.48
N GLY A 191 10.83 -15.76 -10.37
CA GLY A 191 10.39 -14.95 -9.25
C GLY A 191 9.36 -13.94 -9.71
N MET A 192 8.35 -13.65 -8.87
CA MET A 192 7.39 -12.59 -9.17
C MET A 192 7.63 -11.35 -8.33
N TYR A 193 7.33 -10.18 -8.92
CA TYR A 193 7.42 -8.87 -8.29
C TYR A 193 6.28 -7.97 -8.72
N GLY A 194 6.02 -6.91 -7.97
CA GLY A 194 5.02 -5.90 -8.31
C GLY A 194 4.20 -5.46 -7.10
N ASP A 195 3.49 -4.36 -7.29
CA ASP A 195 2.74 -3.64 -6.28
C ASP A 195 1.23 -3.72 -6.48
N SER A 196 0.46 -3.43 -5.41
CA SER A 196 -0.98 -3.26 -5.51
C SER A 196 -1.69 -4.54 -6.01
N PHE A 197 -2.51 -4.45 -7.02
CA PHE A 197 -3.18 -5.60 -7.64
C PHE A 197 -2.18 -6.66 -8.13
N GLN A 198 -1.00 -6.24 -8.60
CA GLN A 198 0.08 -7.16 -9.02
C GLN A 198 0.64 -7.94 -7.82
N ALA A 199 0.65 -7.35 -6.62
CA ALA A 199 1.01 -8.05 -5.41
C ALA A 199 -0.04 -9.10 -5.00
N MET A 200 -1.33 -8.77 -5.15
CA MET A 200 -2.42 -9.75 -4.94
C MET A 200 -2.30 -10.95 -5.88
N ILE A 201 -1.97 -10.71 -7.15
CA ILE A 201 -1.73 -11.78 -8.13
C ILE A 201 -0.58 -12.70 -7.70
N GLN A 202 0.48 -12.18 -7.09
CA GLN A 202 1.59 -13.00 -6.60
C GLN A 202 1.15 -13.99 -5.52
N PHE A 203 0.30 -13.56 -4.57
CA PHE A 203 -0.26 -14.46 -3.57
C PHE A 203 -1.17 -15.53 -4.20
N ALA A 204 -1.97 -15.17 -5.21
CA ALA A 204 -2.78 -16.15 -5.94
C ALA A 204 -1.90 -17.13 -6.74
N ALA A 205 -0.81 -16.67 -7.33
CA ALA A 205 0.17 -17.52 -8.01
C ALA A 205 0.87 -18.48 -7.03
N ALA A 206 1.23 -17.99 -5.84
CA ALA A 206 1.78 -18.83 -4.78
C ALA A 206 0.77 -19.90 -4.32
N ALA A 207 -0.52 -19.54 -4.17
CA ALA A 207 -1.57 -20.49 -3.84
C ALA A 207 -1.80 -21.57 -4.93
N ALA A 208 -1.46 -21.28 -6.17
CA ALA A 208 -1.53 -22.24 -7.27
C ALA A 208 -0.43 -23.30 -7.20
N GLY A 209 0.68 -23.03 -6.50
CA GLY A 209 1.71 -24.01 -6.16
C GLY A 209 2.57 -24.48 -7.33
N ASN A 210 2.75 -23.64 -8.37
CA ASN A 210 3.58 -24.00 -9.51
C ASN A 210 5.06 -24.16 -9.11
N PRO A 211 5.72 -25.32 -9.36
CA PRO A 211 7.08 -25.57 -8.93
C PRO A 211 8.14 -24.69 -9.61
N ARG A 212 7.78 -23.98 -10.68
CA ARG A 212 8.65 -23.02 -11.38
C ARG A 212 8.73 -21.69 -10.64
N LEU A 213 7.70 -21.35 -9.86
CA LEU A 213 7.71 -20.14 -9.01
C LEU A 213 8.52 -20.39 -7.74
N LYS A 214 9.68 -19.73 -7.65
CA LYS A 214 10.66 -19.96 -6.57
C LYS A 214 10.56 -18.96 -5.43
N ALA A 215 10.06 -17.75 -5.70
CA ALA A 215 9.89 -16.71 -4.69
C ALA A 215 8.95 -15.61 -5.20
N ILE A 216 8.29 -14.92 -4.27
CA ILE A 216 7.49 -13.72 -4.57
C ILE A 216 7.95 -12.53 -3.73
N PHE A 217 7.80 -11.32 -4.30
CA PHE A 217 8.17 -10.05 -3.69
C PHE A 217 7.00 -9.06 -3.80
N PRO A 218 5.88 -9.33 -3.07
CA PRO A 218 4.68 -8.50 -3.14
C PRO A 218 4.85 -7.19 -2.37
N THR A 219 4.49 -6.09 -3.03
CA THR A 219 4.51 -4.74 -2.44
C THR A 219 3.08 -4.22 -2.29
N SER A 220 2.68 -3.82 -1.08
CA SER A 220 1.37 -3.18 -0.82
C SER A 220 0.17 -4.01 -1.31
N SER A 221 -0.15 -5.08 -0.61
CA SER A 221 -1.28 -5.98 -0.92
C SER A 221 -2.30 -6.04 0.20
N GLY A 222 -3.58 -6.04 -0.14
CA GLY A 222 -4.65 -6.37 0.79
C GLY A 222 -4.75 -7.89 1.03
N LEU A 223 -5.02 -8.29 2.27
CA LEU A 223 -5.52 -9.61 2.62
C LEU A 223 -7.05 -9.65 2.43
N ASP A 224 -7.69 -8.53 2.73
CA ASP A 224 -9.12 -8.29 2.71
C ASP A 224 -9.40 -6.91 2.10
N THR A 225 -9.51 -6.81 0.78
CA THR A 225 -9.70 -5.54 0.09
C THR A 225 -11.03 -4.86 0.38
N TYR A 226 -12.05 -5.59 0.86
CA TYR A 226 -13.28 -4.97 1.33
C TYR A 226 -12.97 -3.97 2.44
N SER A 227 -12.41 -4.43 3.56
CA SER A 227 -12.07 -3.59 4.71
C SER A 227 -10.80 -2.76 4.53
N ALA A 228 -9.85 -3.23 3.70
CA ALA A 228 -8.58 -2.55 3.54
C ALA A 228 -8.70 -1.23 2.78
N VAL A 229 -9.55 -1.19 1.74
CA VAL A 229 -9.55 -0.02 0.84
C VAL A 229 -10.93 0.41 0.36
N THR A 230 -11.89 -0.52 0.12
CA THR A 230 -13.16 -0.15 -0.50
C THR A 230 -14.19 0.34 0.52
N TYR A 231 -14.33 -0.40 1.64
CA TYR A 231 -15.24 -0.10 2.73
C TYR A 231 -14.54 -0.18 4.10
N PRO A 232 -13.48 0.61 4.36
CA PRO A 232 -12.89 0.66 5.68
C PRO A 232 -13.96 0.97 6.73
N GLY A 233 -14.05 0.12 7.77
CA GLY A 233 -15.08 0.27 8.80
C GLY A 233 -16.52 0.24 8.29
N GLY A 234 -16.80 -0.29 7.09
CA GLY A 234 -18.12 -0.29 6.47
C GLY A 234 -18.50 1.04 5.77
N VAL A 235 -17.59 2.02 5.70
CA VAL A 235 -17.81 3.32 5.07
C VAL A 235 -17.19 3.35 3.67
N PHE A 236 -17.94 3.77 2.66
CA PHE A 236 -17.47 3.76 1.28
C PHE A 236 -16.37 4.79 1.03
N ASN A 237 -15.20 4.30 0.59
CA ASN A 237 -14.06 5.13 0.19
C ASN A 237 -14.26 5.67 -1.23
N LYS A 238 -14.92 6.83 -1.33
CA LYS A 238 -15.27 7.42 -2.63
C LYS A 238 -14.07 7.93 -3.42
N ILE A 239 -13.02 8.41 -2.72
CA ILE A 239 -11.85 8.95 -3.43
C ILE A 239 -11.06 7.84 -4.12
N PHE A 240 -10.90 6.68 -3.47
CA PHE A 240 -10.28 5.52 -4.09
C PHE A 240 -11.09 5.02 -5.29
N ALA A 241 -12.40 4.83 -5.14
CA ALA A 241 -13.26 4.33 -6.21
C ALA A 241 -13.23 5.23 -7.44
N SER A 242 -13.34 6.55 -7.23
CA SER A 242 -13.29 7.54 -8.31
C SER A 242 -11.93 7.55 -9.01
N PHE A 243 -10.85 7.48 -8.21
CA PHE A 243 -9.49 7.42 -8.76
C PHE A 243 -9.25 6.14 -9.55
N PHE A 244 -9.62 4.99 -9.02
CA PHE A 244 -9.40 3.70 -9.66
C PHE A 244 -10.13 3.62 -11.00
N SER A 245 -11.40 4.05 -11.05
CA SER A 245 -12.18 4.13 -12.29
C SER A 245 -11.54 5.06 -13.31
N TRP A 246 -11.14 6.27 -12.88
CA TRP A 246 -10.49 7.23 -13.75
C TRP A 246 -9.13 6.73 -14.29
N SER A 247 -8.27 6.21 -13.42
CA SER A 247 -6.94 5.75 -13.80
C SER A 247 -6.98 4.56 -14.76
N THR A 248 -7.86 3.60 -14.50
CA THR A 248 -8.03 2.43 -15.39
C THR A 248 -8.66 2.80 -16.73
N SER A 249 -9.57 3.80 -16.77
CA SER A 249 -10.06 4.38 -18.03
C SER A 249 -8.93 5.04 -18.83
N PHE A 250 -8.04 5.79 -18.14
CA PHE A 250 -6.89 6.40 -18.78
C PHE A 250 -5.94 5.38 -19.42
N LEU A 251 -5.67 4.25 -18.74
CA LEU A 251 -4.80 3.20 -19.26
C LEU A 251 -5.28 2.65 -20.63
N GLU A 252 -6.58 2.64 -20.90
CA GLU A 252 -7.12 2.24 -22.20
C GLU A 252 -6.64 3.15 -23.35
N HIS A 253 -6.38 4.42 -23.07
CA HIS A 253 -5.97 5.39 -24.10
C HIS A 253 -4.47 5.35 -24.41
N VAL A 254 -3.63 4.96 -23.45
CA VAL A 254 -2.16 5.04 -23.56
C VAL A 254 -1.50 3.68 -23.82
N ALA A 255 -2.26 2.60 -23.87
CA ALA A 255 -1.74 1.27 -24.19
C ALA A 255 -1.05 1.24 -25.57
N THR A 256 0.07 0.53 -25.65
CA THR A 256 0.86 0.41 -26.88
C THR A 256 0.65 -0.93 -27.56
N PRO A 257 0.67 -1.01 -28.93
CA PRO A 257 0.65 -2.27 -29.65
C PRO A 257 1.91 -3.10 -29.35
N VAL A 258 1.90 -4.38 -29.68
CA VAL A 258 3.09 -5.23 -29.74
C VAL A 258 3.95 -4.87 -30.97
N ASP A 259 5.22 -5.27 -30.97
CA ASP A 259 6.15 -4.87 -32.02
C ASP A 259 5.74 -5.31 -33.44
N GLY A 260 5.01 -6.44 -33.55
CA GLY A 260 4.46 -6.95 -34.82
C GLY A 260 3.21 -6.21 -35.31
N ASP A 261 2.52 -5.47 -34.44
CA ASP A 261 1.28 -4.74 -34.78
C ASP A 261 1.62 -3.30 -35.22
N LYS A 262 2.21 -3.16 -36.38
CA LYS A 262 2.77 -1.91 -36.90
C LYS A 262 1.71 -0.84 -37.16
N ASP A 263 0.51 -1.22 -37.57
CA ASP A 263 -0.60 -0.31 -37.86
C ASP A 263 -1.56 -0.12 -36.66
N GLY A 264 -1.35 -0.87 -35.56
CA GLY A 264 -2.20 -0.83 -34.37
C GLY A 264 -3.55 -1.52 -34.53
N SER A 265 -3.73 -2.28 -35.59
CA SER A 265 -5.01 -2.97 -35.91
C SER A 265 -5.38 -4.02 -34.86
N LEU A 266 -4.40 -4.79 -34.35
CA LEU A 266 -4.63 -5.80 -33.33
C LEU A 266 -5.00 -5.14 -31.97
N LEU A 267 -4.33 -4.05 -31.60
CA LEU A 267 -4.69 -3.27 -30.42
C LEU A 267 -6.11 -2.71 -30.53
N ALA A 268 -6.48 -2.19 -31.69
CA ALA A 268 -7.84 -1.68 -31.95
C ALA A 268 -8.88 -2.81 -31.85
N GLN A 269 -8.58 -4.01 -32.37
CA GLN A 269 -9.42 -5.18 -32.24
C GLN A 269 -9.61 -5.60 -30.78
N ALA A 270 -8.52 -5.70 -30.01
CA ALA A 270 -8.56 -6.06 -28.60
C ALA A 270 -9.40 -5.06 -27.78
N ARG A 271 -9.28 -3.75 -28.05
CA ARG A 271 -10.12 -2.71 -27.43
C ARG A 271 -11.59 -2.85 -27.80
N LYS A 272 -11.89 -3.15 -29.05
CA LYS A 272 -13.27 -3.38 -29.52
C LYS A 272 -13.92 -4.57 -28.83
N GLU A 273 -13.19 -5.67 -28.66
CA GLU A 273 -13.66 -6.89 -28.00
C GLU A 273 -14.11 -6.61 -26.56
N ARG A 274 -13.39 -5.79 -25.81
CA ARG A 274 -13.69 -5.45 -24.41
C ARG A 274 -14.47 -4.16 -24.19
N ALA A 275 -14.90 -3.45 -25.24
CA ALA A 275 -15.45 -2.10 -25.15
C ALA A 275 -16.65 -1.96 -24.18
N GLY A 276 -17.46 -3.02 -24.03
CA GLY A 276 -18.59 -3.08 -23.08
C GLY A 276 -18.18 -3.40 -21.63
N SER A 277 -16.96 -3.89 -21.40
CA SER A 277 -16.53 -4.53 -20.15
C SER A 277 -15.10 -4.16 -19.75
N THR A 278 -14.77 -2.85 -19.85
CA THR A 278 -13.46 -2.36 -19.37
C THR A 278 -13.40 -2.38 -17.84
N LEU A 279 -12.18 -2.51 -17.29
CA LEU A 279 -11.96 -2.48 -15.84
C LEU A 279 -12.55 -1.22 -15.19
N ALA A 280 -12.45 -0.06 -15.86
CA ALA A 280 -13.03 1.19 -15.39
C ALA A 280 -14.56 1.12 -15.25
N LYS A 281 -15.26 0.65 -16.28
CA LYS A 281 -16.74 0.54 -16.27
C LYS A 281 -17.22 -0.44 -15.21
N GLN A 282 -16.50 -1.53 -15.04
CA GLN A 282 -16.87 -2.56 -14.06
C GLN A 282 -16.63 -2.06 -12.63
N SER A 283 -15.49 -1.42 -12.35
CA SER A 283 -15.12 -1.00 -11.00
C SER A 283 -16.06 0.05 -10.40
N GLU A 284 -16.49 1.06 -11.18
CA GLU A 284 -17.36 2.12 -10.67
C GLU A 284 -18.73 1.58 -10.22
N VAL A 285 -19.36 0.76 -11.05
CA VAL A 285 -20.65 0.12 -10.74
C VAL A 285 -20.46 -0.89 -9.60
N TRP A 286 -19.37 -1.66 -9.66
CA TRP A 286 -19.14 -2.77 -8.77
C TRP A 286 -18.92 -2.32 -7.33
N PHE A 287 -18.07 -1.31 -7.11
CA PHE A 287 -17.80 -0.80 -5.78
C PHE A 287 -19.06 -0.28 -5.07
N ARG A 288 -19.95 0.43 -5.75
CA ARG A 288 -21.18 0.95 -5.12
C ARG A 288 -22.31 -0.06 -4.99
N LYS A 289 -22.39 -1.04 -5.90
CA LYS A 289 -23.51 -1.99 -5.96
C LYS A 289 -23.48 -3.01 -4.83
N PHE A 290 -22.31 -3.30 -4.26
CA PHE A 290 -22.09 -4.39 -3.32
C PHE A 290 -21.52 -3.89 -1.99
N PRO A 291 -22.33 -3.20 -1.16
CA PRO A 291 -21.87 -2.50 0.04
C PRO A 291 -21.53 -3.44 1.21
N PHE A 292 -21.91 -4.72 1.15
CA PHE A 292 -21.68 -5.67 2.22
C PHE A 292 -20.67 -6.74 1.78
N ARG A 293 -19.88 -7.22 2.73
CA ARG A 293 -18.88 -8.26 2.46
C ARG A 293 -19.50 -9.56 1.96
N ASP A 294 -20.70 -9.90 2.40
CA ASP A 294 -21.48 -11.09 1.97
C ASP A 294 -22.36 -10.82 0.75
N SER A 295 -22.21 -9.67 0.08
CA SER A 295 -22.96 -9.36 -1.14
C SER A 295 -22.75 -10.43 -2.21
N ILE A 296 -23.82 -10.76 -2.92
CA ILE A 296 -23.84 -11.73 -4.01
C ILE A 296 -24.29 -11.07 -5.32
N THR A 297 -23.80 -11.58 -6.44
CA THR A 297 -24.25 -11.18 -7.78
C THR A 297 -25.56 -11.85 -8.12
N SER A 298 -26.20 -11.41 -9.21
CA SER A 298 -27.48 -12.00 -9.67
C SER A 298 -27.41 -13.48 -10.05
N ASP A 299 -26.21 -13.98 -10.37
CA ASP A 299 -25.90 -15.36 -10.67
C ASP A 299 -25.42 -16.17 -9.44
N GLY A 300 -25.53 -15.57 -8.23
CA GLY A 300 -25.26 -16.25 -6.94
C GLY A 300 -23.79 -16.27 -6.51
N ASN A 301 -22.89 -15.61 -7.26
CA ASN A 301 -21.49 -15.56 -6.88
C ASN A 301 -21.24 -14.54 -5.76
N LYS A 302 -20.43 -14.91 -4.78
CA LYS A 302 -19.99 -13.99 -3.73
C LYS A 302 -18.99 -12.99 -4.30
N VAL A 303 -19.31 -11.71 -4.14
CA VAL A 303 -18.56 -10.62 -4.76
C VAL A 303 -17.16 -10.48 -4.18
N TRP A 304 -17.04 -10.48 -2.86
CA TRP A 304 -15.79 -10.22 -2.17
C TRP A 304 -14.96 -11.49 -1.89
N GLU A 305 -15.56 -12.69 -1.90
CA GLU A 305 -14.85 -13.94 -1.78
C GLU A 305 -14.25 -14.32 -3.15
N GLY A 306 -12.92 -14.37 -3.23
CA GLY A 306 -12.18 -14.76 -4.46
C GLY A 306 -11.83 -13.61 -5.40
N SER A 307 -12.45 -12.44 -5.27
CA SER A 307 -12.15 -11.28 -6.13
C SER A 307 -11.35 -10.18 -5.45
N GLY A 308 -11.31 -10.14 -4.14
CA GLY A 308 -10.59 -9.11 -3.39
C GLY A 308 -10.12 -9.61 -2.03
N ASN A 309 -10.76 -10.64 -1.51
CA ASN A 309 -10.37 -11.24 -0.24
C ASN A 309 -9.51 -12.46 -0.51
N LEU A 310 -8.25 -12.40 -0.11
CA LEU A 310 -7.25 -13.44 -0.37
C LEU A 310 -7.04 -14.38 0.82
N TYR A 311 -7.64 -14.10 1.97
CA TYR A 311 -7.52 -14.98 3.13
C TYR A 311 -7.98 -16.45 2.87
N PRO A 312 -8.91 -16.77 1.97
CA PRO A 312 -9.23 -18.16 1.64
C PRO A 312 -8.08 -18.92 0.97
N LEU A 313 -7.06 -18.21 0.47
CA LEU A 313 -5.88 -18.81 -0.16
C LEU A 313 -4.76 -19.16 0.82
N LEU A 314 -4.85 -18.76 2.10
CA LEU A 314 -3.77 -18.89 3.09
C LEU A 314 -3.25 -20.34 3.23
N ASP A 315 -4.14 -21.32 3.34
CA ASP A 315 -3.74 -22.72 3.50
C ASP A 315 -2.97 -23.23 2.26
N ARG A 316 -3.44 -22.87 1.06
CA ARG A 316 -2.79 -23.24 -0.20
C ARG A 316 -1.42 -22.57 -0.36
N ILE A 317 -1.30 -21.29 0.02
CA ILE A 317 -0.02 -20.57 0.02
C ILE A 317 0.95 -21.26 0.98
N ASN A 318 0.52 -21.61 2.18
CA ASN A 318 1.35 -22.30 3.15
C ASN A 318 1.79 -23.71 2.67
N GLN A 319 0.92 -24.43 1.98
CA GLN A 319 1.24 -25.71 1.36
C GLN A 319 2.23 -25.60 0.20
N SER A 320 2.21 -24.51 -0.52
CA SER A 320 3.09 -24.28 -1.68
C SER A 320 4.57 -24.16 -1.31
N ARG A 321 4.87 -23.76 -0.06
CA ARG A 321 6.22 -23.50 0.46
C ARG A 321 6.96 -22.39 -0.30
N ILE A 322 6.28 -21.59 -1.12
CA ILE A 322 6.90 -20.49 -1.86
C ILE A 322 7.23 -19.35 -0.89
N PRO A 323 8.50 -18.91 -0.81
CA PRO A 323 8.93 -17.84 0.09
C PRO A 323 8.38 -16.48 -0.33
N VAL A 324 8.11 -15.62 0.68
CA VAL A 324 7.43 -14.34 0.51
C VAL A 324 8.19 -13.21 1.18
N TYR A 325 8.63 -12.21 0.43
CA TYR A 325 9.14 -10.97 1.01
C TYR A 325 8.14 -9.83 0.78
N MET A 326 7.38 -9.50 1.81
CA MET A 326 6.36 -8.46 1.79
C MET A 326 6.95 -7.07 2.05
N THR A 327 6.51 -6.07 1.30
CA THR A 327 6.89 -4.68 1.56
C THR A 327 5.67 -3.77 1.56
N THR A 328 5.65 -2.75 2.43
CA THR A 328 4.54 -1.79 2.51
C THR A 328 4.98 -0.47 3.18
N GLY A 329 4.04 0.44 3.35
CA GLY A 329 4.22 1.70 4.06
C GLY A 329 3.17 1.93 5.13
N TRP A 330 3.53 2.67 6.21
CA TRP A 330 2.59 3.05 7.27
C TRP A 330 1.37 3.83 6.76
N TYR A 331 1.54 4.53 5.63
CA TYR A 331 0.49 5.35 5.03
C TYR A 331 -0.04 4.76 3.71
N ASP A 332 0.14 3.45 3.52
CA ASP A 332 -0.42 2.79 2.36
C ASP A 332 -1.96 2.85 2.37
N LEU A 333 -2.58 2.94 1.20
CA LEU A 333 -4.04 2.97 1.07
C LEU A 333 -4.70 1.63 1.42
N PHE A 334 -3.99 0.51 1.32
CA PHE A 334 -4.47 -0.80 1.77
C PHE A 334 -4.35 -0.95 3.30
N SER A 335 -5.12 -0.14 4.04
CA SER A 335 -5.10 -0.12 5.51
C SER A 335 -3.70 0.12 6.10
N GLY A 336 -2.88 0.94 5.44
CA GLY A 336 -1.50 1.14 5.87
C GLY A 336 -0.72 -0.16 5.81
N ALA A 337 -0.05 -0.50 6.89
CA ALA A 337 0.71 -1.74 7.02
C ALA A 337 -0.13 -2.93 7.56
N ASP A 338 -1.37 -2.71 7.96
CA ASP A 338 -2.19 -3.69 8.69
C ASP A 338 -2.31 -5.02 7.96
N ASP A 339 -2.73 -4.98 6.69
CA ASP A 339 -2.93 -6.21 5.92
C ASP A 339 -1.63 -6.99 5.72
N MET A 340 -0.47 -6.31 5.61
CA MET A 340 0.82 -6.99 5.51
C MET A 340 1.24 -7.64 6.83
N PHE A 341 0.87 -7.07 7.98
CA PHE A 341 1.03 -7.75 9.27
C PHE A 341 0.09 -8.94 9.41
N LEU A 342 -1.14 -8.86 8.90
CA LEU A 342 -2.07 -9.99 8.87
C LEU A 342 -1.54 -11.10 7.95
N TRP A 343 -1.03 -10.78 6.76
CA TRP A 343 -0.32 -11.73 5.91
C TRP A 343 0.83 -12.40 6.67
N TYR A 344 1.69 -11.60 7.28
CA TYR A 344 2.85 -12.11 8.02
C TYR A 344 2.44 -13.07 9.15
N ALA A 345 1.39 -12.76 9.90
CA ALA A 345 0.91 -13.57 11.00
C ALA A 345 0.33 -14.93 10.56
N ASN A 346 -0.26 -14.99 9.37
CA ASN A 346 -0.97 -16.17 8.85
C ASN A 346 -0.13 -17.04 7.91
N LEU A 347 0.98 -16.54 7.40
CA LEU A 347 1.90 -17.32 6.58
C LEU A 347 2.84 -18.15 7.45
N THR A 348 3.15 -19.37 7.03
CA THR A 348 4.13 -20.28 7.67
C THR A 348 5.34 -20.56 6.79
N VAL A 349 5.30 -20.14 5.52
CA VAL A 349 6.44 -20.21 4.58
C VAL A 349 7.59 -19.30 5.02
N PRO A 350 8.83 -19.48 4.52
CA PRO A 350 9.90 -18.53 4.72
C PRO A 350 9.43 -17.13 4.31
N ARG A 351 9.47 -16.16 5.24
CA ARG A 351 8.90 -14.86 5.00
C ARG A 351 9.67 -13.72 5.64
N ARG A 352 9.58 -12.55 5.03
CA ARG A 352 10.11 -11.28 5.55
C ARG A 352 9.09 -10.17 5.35
N LEU A 353 9.18 -9.13 6.17
CA LEU A 353 8.33 -7.94 6.08
C LEU A 353 9.15 -6.67 6.24
N LEU A 354 8.94 -5.74 5.33
CA LEU A 354 9.54 -4.40 5.34
C LEU A 354 8.44 -3.34 5.41
N VAL A 355 8.43 -2.54 6.48
CA VAL A 355 7.45 -1.45 6.67
C VAL A 355 8.17 -0.11 6.71
N ARG A 356 7.81 0.79 5.78
CA ARG A 356 8.44 2.10 5.58
C ARG A 356 7.49 3.26 5.93
N PRO A 357 7.98 4.49 6.12
CA PRO A 357 7.10 5.67 6.29
C PRO A 357 6.60 6.20 4.93
N ALA A 358 6.26 5.30 4.03
CA ALA A 358 5.85 5.56 2.65
C ALA A 358 4.32 5.47 2.50
N ASP A 359 3.80 6.11 1.45
CA ASP A 359 2.47 5.91 0.93
C ASP A 359 2.48 4.98 -0.30
N HIS A 360 1.32 4.70 -0.88
CA HIS A 360 1.19 3.78 -2.03
C HIS A 360 2.01 4.21 -3.26
N SER A 361 2.20 5.50 -3.48
CA SER A 361 2.98 6.03 -4.60
C SER A 361 4.50 5.92 -4.42
N GLU A 362 4.96 5.59 -3.22
CA GLU A 362 6.37 5.63 -2.81
C GLU A 362 6.95 4.25 -2.47
N VAL A 363 6.11 3.22 -2.46
CA VAL A 363 6.46 1.88 -1.93
C VAL A 363 7.61 1.17 -2.64
N GLU A 364 8.00 1.56 -3.84
CA GLU A 364 9.18 1.03 -4.57
C GLU A 364 10.32 2.04 -4.74
N LYS A 365 10.23 3.23 -4.13
CA LYS A 365 11.26 4.26 -4.26
C LYS A 365 12.42 4.04 -3.29
N ASN A 366 13.63 4.37 -3.74
CA ASN A 366 14.81 4.47 -2.87
C ASN A 366 14.69 5.72 -2.02
N GLN A 367 14.25 5.56 -0.79
CA GLN A 367 14.02 6.64 0.18
C GLN A 367 14.35 6.16 1.59
N PHE A 368 14.44 7.08 2.53
CA PHE A 368 14.63 6.78 3.95
C PHE A 368 15.91 5.97 4.23
N ASP A 369 17.00 6.28 3.51
CA ASP A 369 18.29 5.60 3.57
C ASP A 369 18.24 4.09 3.22
N LEU A 370 17.21 3.67 2.50
CA LEU A 370 17.02 2.31 1.99
C LEU A 370 17.18 2.29 0.46
N ASP A 371 18.06 1.44 -0.04
CA ASP A 371 18.02 1.00 -1.42
C ASP A 371 17.08 -0.19 -1.57
N PHE A 372 15.85 0.09 -1.97
CA PHE A 372 14.80 -0.91 -2.19
C PHE A 372 15.21 -1.98 -3.20
N GLY A 373 15.94 -1.58 -4.24
CA GLY A 373 16.46 -2.49 -5.25
C GLY A 373 17.49 -3.48 -4.69
N SER A 374 18.28 -3.07 -3.70
CA SER A 374 19.20 -3.97 -3.00
C SER A 374 18.45 -5.08 -2.26
N GLU A 375 17.32 -4.78 -1.62
CA GLU A 375 16.51 -5.80 -0.94
C GLU A 375 15.88 -6.79 -1.93
N ALA A 376 15.35 -6.31 -3.05
CA ALA A 376 14.85 -7.17 -4.12
C ALA A 376 15.98 -8.06 -4.70
N HIS A 377 17.18 -7.49 -4.93
CA HIS A 377 18.33 -8.23 -5.47
C HIS A 377 18.81 -9.30 -4.49
N ARG A 378 18.94 -8.99 -3.19
CA ARG A 378 19.28 -9.96 -2.13
C ARG A 378 18.31 -11.13 -2.13
N TRP A 379 16.99 -10.83 -2.20
CA TRP A 379 15.92 -11.82 -2.18
C TRP A 379 15.98 -12.77 -3.37
N PHE A 380 16.06 -12.23 -4.57
CA PHE A 380 16.07 -13.05 -5.78
C PHE A 380 17.40 -13.78 -6.00
N ASP A 381 18.55 -13.20 -5.64
CA ASP A 381 19.83 -13.92 -5.66
C ASP A 381 19.80 -15.14 -4.73
N TYR A 382 19.18 -15.01 -3.53
CA TYR A 382 19.06 -16.12 -2.60
C TYR A 382 18.17 -17.24 -3.15
N TRP A 383 16.95 -16.92 -3.61
CA TRP A 383 15.95 -17.91 -3.96
C TRP A 383 16.01 -18.42 -5.42
N LEU A 384 16.47 -17.61 -6.37
CA LEU A 384 16.52 -17.98 -7.77
C LEU A 384 17.89 -18.46 -8.23
N LYS A 385 18.95 -17.94 -7.60
CA LYS A 385 20.33 -18.34 -7.95
C LYS A 385 21.01 -19.22 -6.88
N GLY A 386 20.36 -19.46 -5.74
CA GLY A 386 20.91 -20.25 -4.65
C GLY A 386 22.13 -19.59 -3.96
N ILE A 387 22.27 -18.28 -4.04
CA ILE A 387 23.38 -17.54 -3.44
C ILE A 387 23.10 -17.33 -1.95
N ASN A 388 23.83 -18.03 -1.09
CA ASN A 388 23.77 -17.77 0.35
C ASN A 388 24.40 -16.40 0.66
N ASN A 389 23.56 -15.41 0.88
CA ASN A 389 23.94 -14.03 1.18
C ASN A 389 23.59 -13.61 2.62
N GLY A 390 23.18 -14.54 3.48
CA GLY A 390 22.91 -14.31 4.90
C GLY A 390 21.58 -13.60 5.20
N MET A 391 20.78 -13.20 4.19
CA MET A 391 19.57 -12.42 4.46
C MET A 391 18.50 -13.17 5.26
N MET A 392 18.49 -14.51 5.19
CA MET A 392 17.52 -15.32 5.94
C MET A 392 17.94 -15.55 7.39
N ASP A 393 19.16 -15.17 7.78
CA ASP A 393 19.66 -15.21 9.16
C ASP A 393 19.34 -13.92 9.92
N GLU A 394 18.91 -12.86 9.22
CA GLU A 394 18.51 -11.58 9.81
C GLU A 394 17.11 -11.64 10.44
N SER A 395 16.80 -10.68 11.31
CA SER A 395 15.42 -10.48 11.80
C SER A 395 14.46 -10.33 10.63
N PRO A 396 13.33 -11.07 10.63
CA PRO A 396 12.45 -11.13 9.45
C PRO A 396 11.60 -9.87 9.24
N ILE A 397 11.44 -9.02 10.26
CA ILE A 397 10.65 -7.79 10.17
C ILE A 397 11.57 -6.59 10.35
N HIS A 398 11.57 -5.70 9.35
CA HIS A 398 12.18 -4.38 9.42
C HIS A 398 11.08 -3.32 9.36
N TYR A 399 11.11 -2.37 10.29
CA TYR A 399 10.13 -1.30 10.31
C TYR A 399 10.76 0.04 10.67
N TYR A 400 10.14 1.12 10.19
CA TYR A 400 10.64 2.49 10.38
C TYR A 400 9.83 3.19 11.46
N VAL A 401 10.51 3.64 12.52
CA VAL A 401 9.93 4.52 13.55
C VAL A 401 9.98 5.95 13.05
N GLN A 402 8.86 6.63 13.03
CA GLN A 402 8.73 8.02 12.62
C GLN A 402 8.95 8.95 13.84
N GLY A 403 9.22 10.24 13.60
CA GLY A 403 9.46 11.19 14.69
C GLY A 403 10.83 11.04 15.38
N VAL A 404 11.76 10.28 14.81
CA VAL A 404 13.11 10.07 15.35
C VAL A 404 14.19 10.52 14.38
N VAL A 405 15.42 10.67 14.89
CA VAL A 405 16.58 10.94 14.02
C VAL A 405 16.86 9.73 13.12
N LYS A 406 17.30 9.96 11.89
CA LYS A 406 17.46 8.91 10.86
C LYS A 406 18.20 7.64 11.33
N ARG A 407 19.27 7.80 12.12
CA ARG A 407 20.08 6.67 12.62
C ARG A 407 19.33 5.72 13.55
N GLU A 408 18.22 6.18 14.14
CA GLU A 408 17.40 5.44 15.09
C GLU A 408 16.11 4.92 14.46
N ALA A 409 15.83 5.32 13.23
CA ALA A 409 14.53 5.11 12.62
C ALA A 409 14.27 3.65 12.21
N TRP A 410 15.29 2.95 11.69
CA TRP A 410 15.14 1.56 11.33
C TRP A 410 15.29 0.64 12.54
N GLN A 411 14.25 -0.15 12.77
CA GLN A 411 14.18 -1.14 13.84
C GLN A 411 13.90 -2.52 13.26
N THR A 412 14.24 -3.56 14.02
CA THR A 412 14.02 -4.96 13.63
C THR A 412 13.34 -5.75 14.74
N THR A 413 12.56 -6.76 14.36
CA THR A 413 11.95 -7.68 15.31
C THR A 413 11.72 -9.06 14.72
N GLN A 414 11.63 -10.07 15.60
CA GLN A 414 11.30 -11.44 15.22
C GLN A 414 9.79 -11.67 15.12
N VAL A 415 9.00 -10.86 15.79
CA VAL A 415 7.56 -11.08 15.96
C VAL A 415 6.79 -9.76 15.92
N TRP A 416 5.53 -9.84 15.54
CA TRP A 416 4.55 -8.77 15.62
C TRP A 416 3.23 -9.32 16.21
N PRO A 417 2.59 -8.64 17.17
CA PRO A 417 2.99 -7.40 17.86
C PRO A 417 4.31 -7.51 18.63
N LEU A 418 4.93 -6.36 18.95
CA LEU A 418 6.22 -6.33 19.64
C LEU A 418 6.11 -6.87 21.08
N LYS A 419 7.11 -7.66 21.52
CA LYS A 419 7.09 -8.26 22.87
C LYS A 419 7.15 -7.25 24.01
N ASN A 420 7.76 -6.08 23.81
CA ASN A 420 7.89 -4.99 24.77
C ASN A 420 6.80 -3.92 24.62
N GLN A 421 5.76 -4.22 23.85
CA GLN A 421 4.56 -3.39 23.74
C GLN A 421 3.63 -3.64 24.92
N HIS A 422 3.08 -2.58 25.49
CA HIS A 422 1.97 -2.64 26.43
C HIS A 422 0.84 -1.71 26.00
N MET A 423 -0.40 -2.09 26.21
CA MET A 423 -1.57 -1.29 25.87
C MET A 423 -1.85 -0.30 27.01
N ALA A 424 -1.39 0.95 26.85
CA ALA A 424 -1.67 2.01 27.82
C ALA A 424 -3.09 2.55 27.61
N HIS A 425 -3.89 2.58 28.68
CA HIS A 425 -5.29 2.97 28.62
C HIS A 425 -5.44 4.46 28.95
N TYR A 426 -6.09 5.20 28.07
CA TYR A 426 -6.43 6.61 28.23
C TYR A 426 -7.93 6.81 28.13
N TYR A 427 -8.51 7.51 29.12
CA TYR A 427 -9.94 7.81 29.17
C TYR A 427 -10.21 9.23 28.67
N PHE A 428 -11.38 9.43 28.09
CA PHE A 428 -11.86 10.72 27.64
C PHE A 428 -12.45 11.48 28.84
N GLY A 429 -11.79 12.56 29.23
CA GLY A 429 -12.13 13.37 30.38
C GLY A 429 -12.61 14.78 30.00
N LYS A 430 -13.08 15.53 31.00
CA LYS A 430 -13.40 16.95 30.86
C LYS A 430 -12.10 17.75 30.74
N GLY A 431 -12.03 18.66 29.78
CA GLY A 431 -10.91 19.60 29.67
C GLY A 431 -11.03 20.75 30.69
N GLU A 432 -9.87 21.34 30.98
CA GLU A 432 -9.73 22.45 31.96
C GLU A 432 -9.47 23.80 31.27
N THR A 433 -9.26 23.85 29.95
CA THR A 433 -8.84 25.06 29.24
C THR A 433 -10.03 25.89 28.75
N GLU A 434 -10.00 27.22 29.01
CA GLU A 434 -10.99 28.16 28.52
C GLU A 434 -10.83 28.54 27.04
N GLU A 435 -9.67 28.27 26.43
CA GLU A 435 -9.44 28.51 25.00
C GLU A 435 -10.08 27.43 24.14
N ALA A 436 -11.08 27.83 23.35
CA ALA A 436 -11.82 26.95 22.44
C ALA A 436 -10.94 26.51 21.25
N THR A 437 -10.21 25.41 21.40
CA THR A 437 -9.44 24.77 20.30
C THR A 437 -10.24 23.71 19.56
N SER A 438 -11.38 23.26 20.12
CA SER A 438 -12.32 22.30 19.57
C SER A 438 -13.72 22.52 20.12
N VAL A 439 -14.67 21.66 19.74
CA VAL A 439 -16.06 21.74 20.23
C VAL A 439 -16.14 21.55 21.76
N ASN A 440 -15.28 20.69 22.35
CA ASN A 440 -15.37 20.31 23.76
C ASN A 440 -14.10 20.55 24.59
N ASN A 441 -12.94 20.75 23.94
CA ASN A 441 -11.64 20.86 24.62
C ASN A 441 -11.38 19.76 25.66
N GLY A 442 -11.70 18.50 25.36
CA GLY A 442 -11.59 17.38 26.29
C GLY A 442 -10.15 17.07 26.70
N ALA A 443 -9.99 16.43 27.85
CA ALA A 443 -8.71 15.90 28.33
C ALA A 443 -8.57 14.40 28.01
N LEU A 444 -7.35 13.94 27.73
CA LEU A 444 -7.00 12.53 27.64
C LEU A 444 -6.24 12.15 28.91
N VAL A 445 -6.84 11.32 29.76
CA VAL A 445 -6.34 11.03 31.12
C VAL A 445 -6.13 9.53 31.34
N VAL A 446 -5.19 9.17 32.21
CA VAL A 446 -4.90 7.76 32.53
C VAL A 446 -5.79 7.19 33.64
N SER A 447 -6.42 8.04 34.43
CA SER A 447 -7.31 7.60 35.52
C SER A 447 -8.73 7.38 35.00
N PRO A 448 -9.40 6.29 35.43
CA PRO A 448 -10.80 6.07 35.07
C PRO A 448 -11.71 7.20 35.54
N ILE A 449 -12.73 7.50 34.75
CA ILE A 449 -13.72 8.52 35.07
C ILE A 449 -14.66 8.00 36.17
N THR A 450 -14.89 8.81 37.19
CA THR A 450 -15.73 8.48 38.36
C THR A 450 -17.11 9.15 38.33
N ALA A 451 -17.30 10.15 37.49
CA ALA A 451 -18.58 10.86 37.34
C ALA A 451 -19.70 9.88 36.95
N LEU A 452 -20.88 10.02 37.56
CA LEU A 452 -22.06 9.18 37.26
C LEU A 452 -22.73 9.57 35.95
N GLU A 453 -22.64 10.85 35.58
CA GLU A 453 -23.14 11.39 34.34
C GLU A 453 -22.13 12.35 33.74
N ALA A 454 -21.65 12.08 32.54
CA ALA A 454 -20.77 12.96 31.79
C ALA A 454 -20.83 12.63 30.29
N SER A 455 -21.07 13.65 29.49
CA SER A 455 -21.04 13.52 28.03
C SER A 455 -20.60 14.82 27.38
N ASP A 456 -20.09 14.73 26.17
CA ASP A 456 -19.87 15.86 25.28
C ASP A 456 -20.89 15.79 24.14
N VAL A 457 -21.58 16.91 23.89
CA VAL A 457 -22.64 17.00 22.87
C VAL A 457 -22.06 17.60 21.60
N TYR A 458 -22.27 16.92 20.50
CA TYR A 458 -21.77 17.34 19.20
C TYR A 458 -22.90 17.32 18.15
N THR A 459 -23.09 18.43 17.45
CA THR A 459 -23.91 18.46 16.24
C THR A 459 -23.00 18.12 15.05
N VAL A 460 -23.35 17.10 14.28
CA VAL A 460 -22.48 16.58 13.22
C VAL A 460 -22.16 17.67 12.20
N ASP A 461 -20.87 17.97 12.03
CA ASP A 461 -20.36 18.83 10.96
C ASP A 461 -19.85 17.95 9.82
N TYR A 462 -20.63 17.85 8.74
CA TYR A 462 -20.29 17.06 7.55
C TYR A 462 -19.14 17.66 6.73
N SER A 463 -18.59 18.80 7.12
CA SER A 463 -17.41 19.41 6.47
C SER A 463 -16.08 19.03 7.11
N THR A 464 -16.08 18.18 8.15
CA THR A 464 -14.85 17.63 8.72
C THR A 464 -14.11 16.78 7.69
N THR A 465 -12.78 16.79 7.72
CA THR A 465 -11.94 16.05 6.75
C THR A 465 -10.50 15.91 7.21
N SER A 466 -9.85 14.80 6.85
CA SER A 466 -8.40 14.62 6.94
C SER A 466 -7.64 15.25 5.77
N GLY A 467 -8.36 15.78 4.79
CA GLY A 467 -7.84 16.52 3.64
C GLY A 467 -7.69 15.69 2.36
N LYS A 468 -7.66 16.39 1.23
CA LYS A 468 -7.62 15.81 -0.12
C LYS A 468 -6.35 15.02 -0.43
N TYR A 469 -5.26 15.28 0.29
CA TYR A 469 -3.97 14.64 0.07
C TYR A 469 -3.65 13.62 1.17
N SER A 470 -4.69 12.98 1.68
CA SER A 470 -4.62 11.89 2.67
C SER A 470 -4.07 10.60 2.05
N ARG A 471 -3.84 9.58 2.89
CA ARG A 471 -3.47 8.23 2.43
C ARG A 471 -4.45 7.65 1.41
N TRP A 472 -5.73 7.96 1.53
CA TRP A 472 -6.79 7.44 0.68
C TRP A 472 -6.69 7.90 -0.78
N ASN A 473 -5.97 8.99 -1.04
CA ASN A 473 -5.68 9.53 -2.36
C ASN A 473 -4.22 9.40 -2.79
N ALA A 474 -3.40 8.70 -2.04
CA ALA A 474 -1.93 8.63 -2.22
C ALA A 474 -1.45 7.84 -3.44
N VAL A 475 -2.35 7.31 -4.27
CA VAL A 475 -1.98 6.69 -5.55
C VAL A 475 -1.57 7.75 -6.58
N ASN A 476 -2.11 8.97 -6.47
CA ASN A 476 -1.86 10.05 -7.42
C ASN A 476 -0.75 11.00 -7.00
N TRP A 477 -0.64 11.24 -5.71
CA TRP A 477 0.18 12.33 -5.17
C TRP A 477 0.83 11.87 -3.88
N SER A 478 2.07 12.24 -3.65
CA SER A 478 2.67 12.09 -2.33
C SER A 478 1.75 12.74 -1.28
N ARG A 479 1.43 12.00 -0.24
CA ARG A 479 0.54 12.49 0.83
C ARG A 479 1.04 13.79 1.43
N ARG A 480 0.11 14.65 1.77
CA ARG A 480 0.35 15.92 2.48
C ARG A 480 -0.79 16.16 3.44
N TYR A 481 -0.62 15.71 4.67
CA TYR A 481 -1.60 16.07 5.68
C TYR A 481 -1.46 17.56 6.02
N PRO A 482 -2.57 18.29 6.09
CA PRO A 482 -2.58 19.67 6.56
C PRO A 482 -2.26 19.74 8.05
N ASP A 483 -2.09 20.94 8.57
CA ASP A 483 -2.27 21.21 10.00
C ASP A 483 -3.71 20.88 10.36
N MET A 484 -3.94 19.96 11.30
CA MET A 484 -5.29 19.45 11.61
C MET A 484 -6.13 20.42 12.44
N ARG A 485 -5.56 21.51 12.99
CA ARG A 485 -6.32 22.50 13.80
C ARG A 485 -7.63 22.98 13.17
N PRO A 486 -7.74 23.26 11.84
CA PRO A 486 -9.02 23.64 11.26
C PRO A 486 -10.07 22.52 11.33
N ASN A 487 -9.66 21.25 11.26
CA ASN A 487 -10.53 20.10 11.45
C ASN A 487 -10.88 19.91 12.93
N ASP A 488 -9.89 20.03 13.83
CA ASP A 488 -10.06 19.91 15.29
C ASP A 488 -11.12 20.87 15.84
N LYS A 489 -11.14 22.10 15.31
CA LYS A 489 -12.16 23.10 15.69
C LYS A 489 -13.60 22.70 15.41
N LYS A 490 -13.81 21.76 14.48
CA LYS A 490 -15.12 21.25 14.06
C LYS A 490 -15.44 19.88 14.65
N ALA A 491 -14.56 19.32 15.48
CA ALA A 491 -14.65 17.97 16.00
C ALA A 491 -14.54 17.95 17.53
N LEU A 492 -14.80 16.79 18.13
CA LEU A 492 -14.50 16.54 19.53
C LEU A 492 -13.03 16.17 19.66
N THR A 493 -12.30 16.78 20.59
CA THR A 493 -10.89 16.45 20.84
C THR A 493 -10.64 16.11 22.30
N TYR A 494 -9.70 15.18 22.53
CA TYR A 494 -9.22 14.79 23.85
C TYR A 494 -7.69 14.80 23.82
N THR A 495 -7.08 15.63 24.67
CA THR A 495 -5.66 15.95 24.60
C THR A 495 -4.97 15.72 25.94
N THR A 496 -3.79 15.09 25.95
CA THR A 496 -2.99 14.91 27.17
C THR A 496 -2.41 16.24 27.66
N SER A 497 -1.97 16.28 28.92
CA SER A 497 -0.97 17.26 29.35
C SER A 497 0.32 17.10 28.52
N PRO A 498 1.23 18.13 28.51
CA PRO A 498 2.52 18.00 27.83
C PRO A 498 3.29 16.79 28.33
N LEU A 499 3.80 15.99 27.40
CA LEU A 499 4.55 14.77 27.69
C LEU A 499 5.85 15.12 28.46
N GLN A 500 6.13 14.38 29.52
CA GLN A 500 7.33 14.60 30.34
C GLN A 500 8.58 13.93 29.73
N THR A 501 8.38 12.92 28.89
CA THR A 501 9.39 12.18 28.13
C THR A 501 8.87 11.89 26.73
N ASP A 502 9.75 11.48 25.83
CA ASP A 502 9.33 10.92 24.55
C ASP A 502 8.48 9.65 24.77
N VAL A 503 7.44 9.47 23.96
CA VAL A 503 6.55 8.31 24.02
C VAL A 503 6.48 7.67 22.65
N GLU A 504 6.90 6.41 22.51
CA GLU A 504 6.81 5.67 21.26
C GLU A 504 5.54 4.83 21.25
N VAL A 505 4.68 5.06 20.24
CA VAL A 505 3.49 4.28 19.94
C VAL A 505 3.80 3.43 18.70
N THR A 506 3.92 2.12 18.88
CA THR A 506 4.20 1.18 17.77
C THR A 506 3.25 -0.02 17.85
N GLY A 507 2.35 -0.11 16.89
CA GLY A 507 1.29 -1.13 16.83
C GLY A 507 -0.05 -0.55 16.41
N HIS A 508 -1.13 -1.21 16.82
CA HIS A 508 -2.51 -0.82 16.51
C HIS A 508 -3.16 -0.15 17.72
N PRO A 509 -3.44 1.16 17.69
CA PRO A 509 -4.31 1.77 18.70
C PRO A 509 -5.73 1.17 18.61
N VAL A 510 -6.42 1.05 19.75
CA VAL A 510 -7.78 0.54 19.80
C VAL A 510 -8.66 1.52 20.54
N VAL A 511 -9.72 1.97 19.91
CA VAL A 511 -10.65 2.97 20.47
C VAL A 511 -11.94 2.30 20.91
N HIS A 512 -12.49 2.83 21.99
CA HIS A 512 -13.73 2.40 22.61
C HIS A 512 -14.61 3.63 22.81
N LEU A 513 -15.63 3.82 21.98
CA LEU A 513 -16.55 4.95 22.05
C LEU A 513 -17.92 4.48 22.55
N TRP A 514 -18.43 5.17 23.56
CA TRP A 514 -19.81 5.09 23.99
C TRP A 514 -20.57 6.29 23.45
N LEU A 515 -21.58 6.03 22.64
CA LEU A 515 -22.33 7.07 21.92
C LEU A 515 -23.83 6.93 22.23
N ARG A 516 -24.54 8.05 22.10
CA ARG A 516 -26.00 8.10 22.11
C ARG A 516 -26.47 9.12 21.07
N THR A 517 -27.41 8.75 20.22
CA THR A 517 -28.01 9.62 19.19
C THR A 517 -29.35 9.06 18.74
N ASP A 518 -30.19 9.92 18.14
CA ASP A 518 -31.43 9.53 17.47
C ASP A 518 -31.25 9.36 15.95
N ALA A 519 -30.03 9.49 15.44
CA ALA A 519 -29.74 9.26 14.02
C ALA A 519 -29.99 7.79 13.64
N PRO A 520 -30.49 7.50 12.44
CA PRO A 520 -30.73 6.13 11.97
C PRO A 520 -29.42 5.34 11.78
N ASP A 521 -28.33 6.03 11.44
CA ASP A 521 -26.96 5.49 11.36
C ASP A 521 -25.93 6.62 11.55
N LEU A 522 -24.66 6.27 11.75
CA LEU A 522 -23.59 7.22 12.04
C LEU A 522 -22.24 6.65 11.63
N ASP A 523 -21.39 7.46 11.00
CA ASP A 523 -20.00 7.11 10.69
C ASP A 523 -19.07 7.80 11.69
N ALA A 524 -18.31 7.02 12.48
CA ALA A 524 -17.31 7.56 13.38
C ALA A 524 -15.93 7.51 12.74
N PHE A 525 -15.20 8.64 12.78
CA PHE A 525 -13.80 8.78 12.35
C PHE A 525 -12.97 9.21 13.55
N VAL A 526 -11.88 8.51 13.82
CA VAL A 526 -10.99 8.80 14.94
C VAL A 526 -9.57 9.00 14.42
N TYR A 527 -8.98 10.15 14.75
CA TYR A 527 -7.61 10.50 14.39
C TYR A 527 -6.72 10.51 15.62
N LEU A 528 -5.53 9.92 15.52
CA LEU A 528 -4.44 10.07 16.47
C LEU A 528 -3.50 11.15 15.95
N GLU A 529 -3.18 12.13 16.78
CA GLU A 529 -2.45 13.33 16.41
C GLU A 529 -1.38 13.69 17.44
N GLU A 530 -0.30 14.34 16.98
CA GLU A 530 0.65 15.03 17.84
C GLU A 530 0.36 16.54 17.82
N VAL A 531 0.23 17.15 18.99
CA VAL A 531 0.14 18.61 19.12
C VAL A 531 1.47 19.13 19.64
N ASP A 532 2.17 19.95 18.84
CA ASP A 532 3.46 20.53 19.20
C ASP A 532 3.33 21.66 20.24
N GLY A 533 4.47 22.15 20.75
CA GLY A 533 4.53 23.25 21.71
C GLY A 533 3.95 24.59 21.19
N ASN A 534 3.73 24.73 19.89
CA ASN A 534 3.10 25.89 19.25
C ASN A 534 1.60 25.65 18.97
N GLY A 535 1.05 24.53 19.40
CA GLY A 535 -0.34 24.16 19.21
C GLY A 535 -0.67 23.65 17.81
N ARG A 536 0.31 23.38 16.93
CA ARG A 536 0.05 22.76 15.61
C ARG A 536 -0.26 21.29 15.79
N SER A 537 -1.27 20.80 15.09
CA SER A 537 -1.74 19.42 15.15
C SER A 537 -1.29 18.64 13.90
N PHE A 538 -0.61 17.52 14.13
CA PHE A 538 -0.06 16.66 13.09
C PHE A 538 -0.75 15.31 13.09
N TYR A 539 -1.29 14.92 11.95
CA TYR A 539 -1.88 13.60 11.73
C TYR A 539 -0.84 12.48 11.88
N ILE A 540 -1.17 11.45 12.64
CA ILE A 540 -0.32 10.25 12.81
C ILE A 540 -0.99 9.03 12.18
N THR A 541 -2.20 8.68 12.63
CA THR A 541 -3.00 7.58 12.07
C THR A 541 -4.47 7.79 12.35
N GLU A 542 -5.30 6.94 11.76
CA GLU A 542 -6.75 7.04 11.85
C GLU A 542 -7.43 5.66 11.87
N GLY A 543 -8.69 5.66 12.22
CA GLY A 543 -9.59 4.52 12.05
C GLY A 543 -11.03 5.00 11.98
N ASN A 544 -11.89 4.20 11.40
CA ASN A 544 -13.30 4.53 11.26
C ASN A 544 -14.20 3.30 11.39
N LEU A 545 -15.46 3.54 11.77
CA LEU A 545 -16.48 2.51 11.82
C LEU A 545 -17.88 3.12 11.63
N ARG A 546 -18.69 2.52 10.76
CA ARG A 546 -20.12 2.79 10.66
C ARG A 546 -20.85 2.10 11.81
N ALA A 547 -21.71 2.84 12.51
CA ALA A 547 -22.36 2.39 13.73
C ALA A 547 -23.23 1.14 13.51
N SER A 548 -23.93 1.03 12.39
CA SER A 548 -24.69 -0.18 12.05
C SER A 548 -23.81 -1.42 11.84
N HIS A 549 -22.50 -1.27 11.56
CA HIS A 549 -21.54 -2.36 11.36
C HIS A 549 -20.80 -2.77 12.66
N ARG A 550 -21.20 -2.28 13.83
CA ARG A 550 -20.48 -2.44 15.12
C ARG A 550 -20.43 -3.85 15.71
N LYS A 551 -21.20 -4.80 15.16
CA LYS A 551 -21.20 -6.18 15.68
C LYS A 551 -19.79 -6.77 15.62
N LEU A 552 -19.27 -7.16 16.78
CA LEU A 552 -18.02 -7.92 16.87
C LEU A 552 -18.22 -9.35 16.38
N SER A 553 -17.28 -9.85 15.63
CA SER A 553 -17.30 -11.18 15.04
C SER A 553 -15.94 -11.85 15.16
N LYS A 554 -15.88 -13.15 14.91
CA LYS A 554 -14.62 -13.90 14.86
C LYS A 554 -14.03 -13.76 13.46
N ALA A 555 -12.78 -13.31 13.37
CA ALA A 555 -12.07 -13.27 12.10
C ALA A 555 -11.83 -14.70 11.55
N PRO A 556 -11.88 -14.91 10.22
CA PRO A 556 -11.58 -16.20 9.59
C PRO A 556 -10.05 -16.48 9.48
N TYR A 557 -9.23 -15.64 10.07
CA TYR A 557 -7.77 -15.71 10.08
C TYR A 557 -7.23 -15.16 11.41
N ILE A 558 -5.92 -15.31 11.67
CA ILE A 558 -5.26 -14.69 12.83
C ILE A 558 -5.27 -13.17 12.64
N ASN A 559 -6.07 -12.46 13.45
CA ASN A 559 -6.25 -11.01 13.36
C ASN A 559 -5.49 -10.23 14.44
N LEU A 560 -4.44 -10.79 15.01
CA LEU A 560 -3.57 -10.19 16.03
C LEU A 560 -4.29 -9.81 17.34
N GLY A 561 -5.47 -10.39 17.62
CA GLY A 561 -6.29 -10.07 18.80
C GLY A 561 -7.05 -8.74 18.71
N LEU A 562 -7.14 -8.15 17.53
CA LEU A 562 -7.80 -6.87 17.29
C LEU A 562 -9.33 -7.03 17.15
N PRO A 563 -10.14 -5.99 17.40
CA PRO A 563 -11.55 -6.00 17.09
C PRO A 563 -11.78 -6.32 15.60
N TYR A 564 -12.73 -7.21 15.33
CA TYR A 564 -13.08 -7.63 13.98
C TYR A 564 -14.57 -7.50 13.73
N HIS A 565 -14.94 -6.89 12.62
CA HIS A 565 -16.32 -6.75 12.15
C HIS A 565 -16.45 -7.51 10.84
N SER A 566 -17.49 -8.36 10.74
CA SER A 566 -17.76 -9.14 9.52
C SER A 566 -18.17 -8.24 8.35
N HIS A 567 -18.84 -7.15 8.64
CA HIS A 567 -19.52 -6.27 7.66
C HIS A 567 -20.53 -7.03 6.79
N TYR A 568 -21.09 -8.12 7.30
CA TYR A 568 -22.17 -8.87 6.65
C TYR A 568 -23.50 -8.12 6.80
N GLN A 569 -24.34 -8.17 5.78
CA GLN A 569 -25.68 -7.58 5.85
C GLN A 569 -26.49 -8.17 7.01
N SER A 570 -26.32 -9.49 7.25
CA SER A 570 -26.98 -10.19 8.35
C SER A 570 -26.51 -9.77 9.75
N ASP A 571 -25.36 -9.11 9.85
CA ASP A 571 -24.73 -8.69 11.11
C ASP A 571 -24.96 -7.20 11.42
N LEU A 572 -25.74 -6.51 10.59
CA LEU A 572 -26.08 -5.12 10.87
C LEU A 572 -26.88 -4.98 12.16
N MET A 573 -26.49 -4.00 12.97
CA MET A 573 -27.17 -3.64 14.21
C MET A 573 -27.71 -2.21 14.12
N PRO A 574 -29.02 -2.01 14.02
CA PRO A 574 -29.61 -0.66 14.08
C PRO A 574 -29.15 0.09 15.34
N ILE A 575 -28.99 1.40 15.23
CA ILE A 575 -28.72 2.25 16.40
C ILE A 575 -29.96 2.21 17.31
N PRO A 576 -29.81 1.94 18.62
CA PRO A 576 -30.92 2.06 19.56
C PRO A 576 -31.21 3.53 19.82
N GLY A 577 -32.31 4.05 19.25
CA GLY A 577 -32.64 5.46 19.32
C GLY A 577 -32.67 6.00 20.76
N GLY A 578 -31.84 7.02 21.04
CA GLY A 578 -31.76 7.65 22.35
C GLY A 578 -31.05 6.85 23.46
N GLU A 579 -30.68 5.60 23.25
CA GLU A 579 -29.99 4.76 24.23
C GLU A 579 -28.49 4.67 23.93
N PRO A 580 -27.65 4.43 24.96
CA PRO A 580 -26.21 4.23 24.78
C PRO A 580 -25.88 3.01 23.91
N PHE A 581 -24.90 3.14 23.04
CA PHE A 581 -24.31 2.05 22.27
C PHE A 581 -22.80 2.21 22.16
N GLU A 582 -22.12 1.11 21.87
CA GLU A 582 -20.68 1.01 21.87
C GLU A 582 -20.13 0.86 20.45
N LEU A 583 -19.05 1.56 20.14
CA LEU A 583 -18.17 1.30 18.99
C LEU A 583 -16.80 0.92 19.51
N PHE A 584 -16.34 -0.28 19.15
CA PHE A 584 -15.04 -0.81 19.57
C PHE A 584 -14.27 -1.26 18.34
N PHE A 585 -13.27 -0.49 17.94
CA PHE A 585 -12.52 -0.73 16.70
C PHE A 585 -11.06 -0.27 16.80
N LYS A 586 -10.22 -0.82 15.90
CA LYS A 586 -8.81 -0.44 15.80
C LYS A 586 -8.64 0.80 14.94
N LEU A 587 -7.60 1.60 15.23
CA LEU A 587 -7.00 2.49 14.26
C LEU A 587 -5.97 1.71 13.44
N LEU A 588 -5.59 2.25 12.29
CA LEU A 588 -4.53 1.71 11.46
C LEU A 588 -3.20 1.71 12.21
N SER A 589 -2.38 0.68 12.00
CA SER A 589 -1.09 0.55 12.66
C SER A 589 -0.16 1.72 12.34
N THR A 590 0.67 2.05 13.30
CA THR A 590 1.69 3.09 13.18
C THR A 590 2.94 2.72 13.97
N SER A 591 4.03 3.41 13.69
CA SER A 591 5.22 3.48 14.54
C SER A 591 5.69 4.92 14.56
N TYR A 592 5.44 5.60 15.69
CA TYR A 592 5.69 7.01 15.84
C TYR A 592 6.15 7.35 17.25
N ARG A 593 7.18 8.20 17.37
CA ARG A 593 7.66 8.72 18.66
C ARG A 593 7.17 10.14 18.86
N PHE A 594 6.25 10.32 19.81
CA PHE A 594 5.80 11.60 20.29
C PHE A 594 6.89 12.26 21.14
N HIS A 595 7.14 13.55 20.93
CA HIS A 595 8.24 14.23 21.56
C HIS A 595 7.89 14.73 22.97
N LYS A 596 8.88 14.77 23.84
CA LYS A 596 8.79 15.50 25.12
C LYS A 596 8.30 16.93 24.89
N GLY A 597 7.32 17.38 25.68
CA GLY A 597 6.71 18.70 25.57
C GLY A 597 5.58 18.81 24.54
N SER A 598 5.45 17.86 23.62
CA SER A 598 4.25 17.74 22.78
C SER A 598 3.10 17.05 23.53
N ARG A 599 1.95 16.91 22.89
CA ARG A 599 0.77 16.28 23.47
C ARG A 599 0.21 15.23 22.52
N ILE A 600 -0.33 14.15 23.05
CA ILE A 600 -1.13 13.18 22.29
C ILE A 600 -2.56 13.70 22.25
N ARG A 601 -3.15 13.74 21.06
CA ARG A 601 -4.55 14.12 20.83
C ARG A 601 -5.29 13.01 20.12
N ILE A 602 -6.54 12.79 20.56
CA ILE A 602 -7.54 12.00 19.87
C ILE A 602 -8.63 12.94 19.40
N THR A 603 -8.86 12.97 18.09
CA THR A 603 -9.93 13.76 17.47
C THR A 603 -11.02 12.79 16.99
N VAL A 604 -12.28 13.06 17.35
CA VAL A 604 -13.46 12.28 16.95
C VAL A 604 -14.37 13.15 16.11
N ALA A 605 -14.57 12.74 14.86
CA ALA A 605 -15.47 13.36 13.89
C ALA A 605 -16.48 12.34 13.38
N PHE A 606 -17.53 12.78 12.67
CA PHE A 606 -18.56 11.90 12.15
C PHE A 606 -18.74 12.06 10.63
N ALA A 607 -17.73 12.61 9.98
CA ALA A 607 -17.56 12.65 8.53
C ALA A 607 -16.07 12.81 8.18
N ASP A 608 -15.67 12.39 6.98
CA ASP A 608 -14.45 12.80 6.30
C ASP A 608 -14.79 13.11 4.85
N SER A 609 -15.21 14.36 4.63
CA SER A 609 -15.89 14.79 3.42
C SER A 609 -15.06 14.71 2.13
N ASP A 610 -13.75 14.77 2.21
CA ASP A 610 -12.89 14.62 1.02
C ASP A 610 -12.73 13.15 0.61
N ASN A 611 -12.76 12.22 1.55
CA ASN A 611 -12.31 10.84 1.33
C ASN A 611 -13.44 9.81 1.31
N PHE A 612 -14.46 9.98 2.16
CA PHE A 612 -15.51 8.99 2.36
C PHE A 612 -16.90 9.51 2.00
N ASP A 613 -17.81 8.58 1.73
CA ASP A 613 -19.20 8.86 1.41
C ASP A 613 -20.05 8.64 2.66
N THR A 614 -20.17 9.70 3.48
CA THR A 614 -21.05 9.74 4.64
C THR A 614 -22.36 10.42 4.25
N PRO A 615 -23.51 9.70 4.26
CA PRO A 615 -24.78 10.29 3.94
C PRO A 615 -25.15 11.41 4.93
N ALA A 616 -25.34 12.62 4.42
CA ALA A 616 -25.77 13.75 5.24
C ALA A 616 -27.24 13.56 5.65
N ILE A 617 -27.53 13.78 6.93
CA ILE A 617 -28.86 13.74 7.53
C ILE A 617 -29.27 15.17 7.85
N GLU A 618 -30.49 15.57 7.44
CA GLU A 618 -31.03 16.89 7.71
C GLU A 618 -32.32 16.80 8.56
N PRO A 619 -32.38 17.53 9.69
CA PRO A 619 -31.32 18.36 10.26
C PRO A 619 -30.14 17.51 10.77
N ALA A 620 -28.94 18.12 10.81
CA ALA A 620 -27.74 17.44 11.29
C ALA A 620 -27.95 16.85 12.71
N PRO A 621 -27.70 15.56 12.93
CA PRO A 621 -28.00 14.90 14.19
C PRO A 621 -27.10 15.37 15.32
N LYS A 622 -27.63 15.30 16.55
CA LYS A 622 -26.85 15.46 17.77
C LYS A 622 -26.33 14.11 18.22
N VAL A 623 -25.05 14.07 18.53
CA VAL A 623 -24.35 12.90 19.08
C VAL A 623 -23.84 13.24 20.46
N HIS A 624 -24.16 12.41 21.45
CA HIS A 624 -23.58 12.47 22.77
C HIS A 624 -22.44 11.45 22.86
N LEU A 625 -21.21 11.91 23.01
CA LEU A 625 -20.09 11.06 23.35
C LEU A 625 -20.05 10.93 24.86
N LEU A 626 -20.35 9.74 25.37
CA LEU A 626 -20.44 9.45 26.79
C LEU A 626 -19.05 9.22 27.36
N ARG A 627 -18.80 9.75 28.56
CA ARG A 627 -17.56 9.61 29.29
C ARG A 627 -17.77 9.52 30.80
N ASP A 628 -18.89 8.92 31.18
CA ASP A 628 -19.22 8.67 32.56
C ASP A 628 -18.64 7.32 33.04
N ARG A 629 -18.86 7.01 34.33
CA ARG A 629 -18.39 5.80 34.97
C ARG A 629 -18.89 4.50 34.28
N ASN A 630 -20.12 4.51 33.79
CA ASN A 630 -20.78 3.33 33.18
C ASN A 630 -20.46 3.22 31.68
N HIS A 631 -20.14 4.36 31.05
CA HIS A 631 -19.87 4.45 29.61
C HIS A 631 -18.56 5.22 29.36
N PRO A 632 -17.40 4.66 29.80
CA PRO A 632 -16.11 5.36 29.75
C PRO A 632 -15.49 5.27 28.35
N SER A 633 -15.80 6.22 27.47
CA SER A 633 -15.07 6.32 26.19
C SER A 633 -13.57 6.47 26.43
N SER A 634 -12.78 5.75 25.61
CA SER A 634 -11.34 5.61 25.85
C SER A 634 -10.59 5.19 24.59
N ILE A 635 -9.25 5.25 24.66
CA ILE A 635 -8.35 4.65 23.67
C ILE A 635 -7.24 3.87 24.37
N GLN A 636 -6.84 2.76 23.80
CA GLN A 636 -5.66 2.01 24.19
C GLN A 636 -4.55 2.26 23.16
N LEU A 637 -3.39 2.72 23.63
CA LEU A 637 -2.22 2.99 22.80
C LEU A 637 -1.14 1.94 23.03
N PRO A 638 -0.60 1.33 21.97
CA PRO A 638 0.49 0.36 22.04
C PRO A 638 1.82 1.07 22.31
N ILE A 639 2.11 1.34 23.57
CA ILE A 639 3.32 2.04 23.99
C ILE A 639 4.48 1.06 24.13
N ILE A 640 5.64 1.46 23.62
CA ILE A 640 6.88 0.71 23.75
C ILE A 640 7.59 1.09 25.04
N GLN A 641 7.79 0.11 25.89
CA GLN A 641 8.60 0.31 27.11
C GLN A 641 10.07 0.52 26.71
N SER A 642 10.66 1.62 27.19
CA SER A 642 12.10 1.85 27.07
C SER A 642 12.86 0.66 27.65
N ARG A 643 13.85 0.18 26.92
CA ARG A 643 14.75 -0.88 27.42
C ARG A 643 15.59 -0.37 28.56
#